data_45976b1d6d76334720c2dd75b0853b40
#
_entry.id   45976b1d6d76334720c2dd75b0853b40
#
_cell.length_a   1.000
_cell.length_b   1.000
_cell.length_c   1.000
_cell.angle_alpha   90.00
_cell.angle_beta   90.00
_cell.angle_gamma   90.00
#
_symmetry.space_group_name_H-M   'P 1'
#
loop_
_entity.id
_entity.type
_entity.pdbx_description
1 polymer ?
#
loop_
_entity_poly.entity_id
_entity_poly.type
_entity_poly.pdbx_seq_one_letter_code
_entity_poly.pdbx_strand_id
1 'polypeptide(L)'
;MKTWREEVLEKFIHIPYSLLLVNDPDFLLNDEQILQQLRSTGYEVVHFHDSIFTRYLYETQFRERVEQDELRLLIYSNETEETCFPYDFLQQGYHIRLHIRDLFPKFSATVVRQLDKDDFDGLYAAHKSYQGSNSDKETLEYIVKHVYKIPYELIDSEVELYKMLLSIHYEKKQLPQKVQEFLIEKLAERNELKGMPVKRLLMSTSYFFQYIEKRWVEFVQQLSAIEKDLILEESAFYLAHPFSNPDVRRLMNDLFTEGYIRKAKIDVTHSFPSWMKSGIEIEKEDSMEEKLRHLYDKIVEQIPAASRYKDWLHMMEWMAEYKCTILEANKREYEEEAYTLFQQVNGAFEQWMMTNYRSLTSLPPIPKPKMVHHIVQFLAAKRAQNEKIALLVMDGMSYVQWKRIKHDLENKGFTFEEHGVFAWVPTLTSVSRQAIFSGHFPSVFSQSIHTTAKEENYWKTFWENNGVLKQYVSYQKGLGKDRYKKEEIAAFRRPSIKIYGAVIDSIDRFIHGAVQGEKSLMSELQLWLHTDYLAQLLADLHDAKFTIYITSDHGNTESVGIGRISEGVLAEQKGERVRIYDDVVLWQDAAKKINGIPWQGAGLPKDYYALLAPYGQAFVHKNERIVSHGSISIEEVIVPFIRVIAH
;
A
#
# COMPACT_ATOMS: atom_id res chain seq x y z
N MET A 1 -14.34 25.00 -13.18
CA MET A 1 -15.31 24.03 -13.76
C MET A 1 -15.78 23.16 -12.60
N LYS A 2 -17.10 22.92 -12.48
CA LYS A 2 -17.64 22.06 -11.42
C LYS A 2 -17.06 20.65 -11.57
N THR A 3 -16.64 20.04 -10.47
CA THR A 3 -16.11 18.69 -10.39
C THR A 3 -17.22 17.70 -10.03
N TRP A 4 -16.99 16.41 -10.27
CA TRP A 4 -17.94 15.36 -9.85
C TRP A 4 -18.09 15.31 -8.32
N ARG A 5 -17.01 15.66 -7.58
CA ARG A 5 -17.02 15.74 -6.12
C ARG A 5 -17.96 16.85 -5.62
N GLU A 6 -17.87 18.02 -6.24
CA GLU A 6 -18.77 19.13 -5.90
C GLU A 6 -20.24 18.77 -6.16
N GLU A 7 -20.52 18.00 -7.22
CA GLU A 7 -21.87 17.55 -7.53
C GLU A 7 -22.42 16.55 -6.48
N VAL A 8 -21.55 15.65 -5.99
CA VAL A 8 -21.91 14.77 -4.87
C VAL A 8 -22.13 15.57 -3.60
N LEU A 9 -21.24 16.51 -3.28
CA LEU A 9 -21.30 17.33 -2.05
C LEU A 9 -22.53 18.25 -2.00
N GLU A 10 -23.03 18.70 -3.13
CA GLU A 10 -24.26 19.49 -3.19
C GLU A 10 -25.47 18.78 -2.59
N LYS A 11 -25.51 17.44 -2.62
CA LYS A 11 -26.60 16.65 -2.01
C LYS A 11 -26.63 16.74 -0.48
N PHE A 12 -25.58 17.29 0.15
CA PHE A 12 -25.44 17.41 1.60
C PHE A 12 -25.61 18.87 2.11
N ILE A 13 -25.89 19.81 1.20
CA ILE A 13 -26.04 21.22 1.54
C ILE A 13 -27.45 21.48 2.09
N HIS A 14 -27.55 22.28 3.19
CA HIS A 14 -28.80 22.74 3.78
C HIS A 14 -29.76 21.64 4.28
N ILE A 15 -29.25 20.52 4.74
CA ILE A 15 -30.07 19.47 5.35
C ILE A 15 -30.24 19.75 6.84
N PRO A 16 -31.49 19.95 7.34
CA PRO A 16 -31.73 20.33 8.74
C PRO A 16 -31.87 19.10 9.67
N TYR A 17 -31.06 18.07 9.46
CA TYR A 17 -31.07 16.85 10.27
C TYR A 17 -29.67 16.57 10.82
N SER A 18 -29.61 16.15 12.09
CA SER A 18 -28.36 15.79 12.76
C SER A 18 -27.90 14.38 12.47
N LEU A 19 -28.82 13.50 12.01
CA LEU A 19 -28.51 12.14 11.55
C LEU A 19 -28.82 12.01 10.06
N LEU A 20 -27.79 11.71 9.25
CA LEU A 20 -27.95 11.39 7.83
C LEU A 20 -27.61 9.92 7.60
N LEU A 21 -28.47 9.24 6.82
CA LEU A 21 -28.28 7.86 6.37
C LEU A 21 -28.10 7.86 4.85
N VAL A 22 -26.98 7.34 4.38
CA VAL A 22 -26.64 7.42 2.96
C VAL A 22 -26.48 6.01 2.39
N ASN A 23 -27.28 5.68 1.39
CA ASN A 23 -27.01 4.51 0.55
C ASN A 23 -26.13 4.93 -0.63
N ASP A 24 -24.95 4.36 -0.70
CA ASP A 24 -23.94 4.62 -1.73
C ASP A 24 -23.46 3.31 -2.40
N PRO A 25 -24.35 2.62 -3.15
CA PRO A 25 -23.98 1.36 -3.79
C PRO A 25 -22.91 1.50 -4.88
N ASP A 26 -22.66 2.72 -5.31
CA ASP A 26 -21.68 3.06 -6.33
C ASP A 26 -20.34 3.58 -5.77
N PHE A 27 -20.18 3.53 -4.43
CA PHE A 27 -18.94 3.88 -3.73
C PHE A 27 -18.46 5.31 -4.02
N LEU A 28 -19.36 6.27 -4.19
CA LEU A 28 -19.03 7.68 -4.47
C LEU A 28 -18.39 8.37 -3.26
N LEU A 29 -18.78 7.97 -2.04
CA LEU A 29 -18.19 8.45 -0.79
C LEU A 29 -16.83 7.79 -0.47
N ASN A 30 -16.38 6.83 -1.29
CA ASN A 30 -15.05 6.23 -1.14
C ASN A 30 -13.94 7.12 -1.71
N ASP A 31 -14.09 8.42 -1.58
CA ASP A 31 -13.13 9.44 -1.99
C ASP A 31 -12.70 10.24 -0.76
N GLU A 32 -11.39 10.28 -0.48
CA GLU A 32 -10.86 10.93 0.71
C GLU A 32 -11.15 12.43 0.74
N GLN A 33 -11.18 13.09 -0.44
CA GLN A 33 -11.46 14.52 -0.53
C GLN A 33 -12.92 14.83 -0.20
N ILE A 34 -13.87 13.99 -0.65
CA ILE A 34 -15.29 14.11 -0.28
C ILE A 34 -15.44 13.91 1.22
N LEU A 35 -14.84 12.87 1.81
CA LEU A 35 -14.90 12.60 3.23
C LEU A 35 -14.30 13.74 4.06
N GLN A 36 -13.16 14.28 3.62
CA GLN A 36 -12.53 15.43 4.27
C GLN A 36 -13.41 16.68 4.20
N GLN A 37 -14.01 16.95 3.04
CA GLN A 37 -14.89 18.11 2.85
C GLN A 37 -16.16 17.99 3.70
N LEU A 38 -16.78 16.81 3.77
CA LEU A 38 -17.93 16.56 4.66
C LEU A 38 -17.57 16.83 6.13
N ARG A 39 -16.39 16.37 6.57
CA ARG A 39 -15.92 16.65 7.93
C ARG A 39 -15.64 18.13 8.18
N SER A 40 -15.04 18.83 7.21
CA SER A 40 -14.79 20.26 7.33
C SER A 40 -16.08 21.09 7.42
N THR A 41 -17.19 20.58 6.90
CA THR A 41 -18.52 21.18 7.00
C THR A 41 -19.28 20.74 8.27
N GLY A 42 -18.61 20.04 9.19
CA GLY A 42 -19.13 19.69 10.52
C GLY A 42 -19.79 18.30 10.62
N TYR A 43 -19.69 17.46 9.59
CA TYR A 43 -20.17 16.09 9.68
C TYR A 43 -19.13 15.17 10.33
N GLU A 44 -19.56 14.33 11.26
CA GLU A 44 -18.85 13.10 11.59
C GLU A 44 -19.29 12.02 10.63
N VAL A 45 -18.35 11.34 9.96
CA VAL A 45 -18.68 10.37 8.91
C VAL A 45 -18.28 8.97 9.34
N VAL A 46 -19.23 8.04 9.33
CA VAL A 46 -19.08 6.64 9.74
C VAL A 46 -19.52 5.72 8.61
N HIS A 47 -18.67 4.78 8.24
CA HIS A 47 -19.06 3.70 7.35
C HIS A 47 -19.85 2.64 8.12
N PHE A 48 -21.02 2.29 7.61
CA PHE A 48 -21.85 1.20 8.14
C PHE A 48 -21.23 -0.14 7.74
N HIS A 49 -20.62 -0.82 8.70
CA HIS A 49 -19.97 -2.10 8.45
C HIS A 49 -20.89 -3.27 8.84
N ASP A 50 -21.42 -3.22 10.05
CA ASP A 50 -22.45 -4.14 10.53
C ASP A 50 -23.34 -3.43 11.56
N SER A 51 -24.54 -4.00 11.80
CA SER A 51 -25.53 -3.37 12.66
C SER A 51 -25.11 -3.33 14.13
N ILE A 52 -24.38 -4.33 14.63
CA ILE A 52 -23.95 -4.43 16.03
C ILE A 52 -22.85 -3.41 16.29
N PHE A 53 -21.84 -3.37 15.43
CA PHE A 53 -20.73 -2.43 15.57
C PHE A 53 -21.15 -0.98 15.41
N THR A 54 -21.94 -0.69 14.37
CA THR A 54 -22.43 0.68 14.14
C THR A 54 -23.32 1.16 15.28
N ARG A 55 -24.17 0.25 15.81
CA ARG A 55 -24.98 0.53 17.00
C ARG A 55 -24.10 0.80 18.22
N TYR A 56 -23.10 -0.02 18.47
CA TYR A 56 -22.16 0.20 19.57
C TYR A 56 -21.48 1.57 19.49
N LEU A 57 -20.97 1.95 18.31
CA LEU A 57 -20.37 3.28 18.11
C LEU A 57 -21.38 4.39 18.34
N TYR A 58 -22.59 4.26 17.78
CA TYR A 58 -23.64 5.26 17.96
C TYR A 58 -23.97 5.48 19.44
N GLU A 59 -24.28 4.41 20.17
CA GLU A 59 -24.68 4.46 21.58
C GLU A 59 -23.56 5.00 22.50
N THR A 60 -22.30 4.63 22.21
CA THR A 60 -21.17 4.96 23.10
C THR A 60 -20.51 6.31 22.79
N GLN A 61 -20.59 6.77 21.53
CA GLN A 61 -19.81 7.95 21.10
C GLN A 61 -20.66 9.10 20.57
N PHE A 62 -21.82 8.84 19.98
CA PHE A 62 -22.50 9.83 19.16
C PHE A 62 -23.90 10.20 19.66
N ARG A 63 -24.66 9.27 20.25
CA ARG A 63 -26.08 9.42 20.53
C ARG A 63 -26.42 10.73 21.26
N GLU A 64 -25.78 10.95 22.40
CA GLU A 64 -26.08 12.13 23.23
C GLU A 64 -25.85 13.44 22.46
N ARG A 65 -24.75 13.53 21.73
CA ARG A 65 -24.39 14.72 20.94
C ARG A 65 -25.27 14.92 19.71
N VAL A 66 -25.77 13.84 19.10
CA VAL A 66 -26.72 13.91 17.97
C VAL A 66 -28.10 14.34 18.47
N GLU A 67 -28.60 13.79 19.58
CA GLU A 67 -29.88 14.12 20.16
C GLU A 67 -29.91 15.57 20.71
N GLN A 68 -28.76 16.16 21.07
CA GLN A 68 -28.62 17.55 21.53
C GLN A 68 -28.27 18.51 20.38
N ASP A 69 -28.28 18.07 19.13
CA ASP A 69 -27.87 18.86 17.95
C ASP A 69 -26.44 19.44 18.01
N GLU A 70 -25.58 18.83 18.83
CA GLU A 70 -24.18 19.24 18.96
C GLU A 70 -23.28 18.59 17.90
N LEU A 71 -23.76 17.52 17.24
CA LEU A 71 -23.03 16.75 16.26
C LEU A 71 -23.92 16.38 15.07
N ARG A 72 -23.42 16.60 13.88
CA ARG A 72 -24.04 16.10 12.65
C ARG A 72 -23.36 14.78 12.25
N LEU A 73 -24.10 13.68 12.36
CA LEU A 73 -23.60 12.34 12.06
C LEU A 73 -24.10 11.86 10.69
N LEU A 74 -23.17 11.46 9.84
CA LEU A 74 -23.44 10.83 8.55
C LEU A 74 -23.02 9.35 8.63
N ILE A 75 -23.97 8.44 8.50
CA ILE A 75 -23.72 7.00 8.41
C ILE A 75 -24.01 6.58 6.97
N TYR A 76 -23.01 6.01 6.27
CA TYR A 76 -23.19 5.56 4.90
C TYR A 76 -22.94 4.06 4.76
N SER A 77 -23.73 3.44 3.87
CA SER A 77 -23.63 2.02 3.51
C SER A 77 -23.47 1.86 2.01
N ASN A 78 -22.73 0.86 1.60
CA ASN A 78 -22.59 0.50 0.18
C ASN A 78 -23.67 -0.51 -0.29
N GLU A 79 -24.66 -0.78 0.55
CA GLU A 79 -25.83 -1.58 0.19
C GLU A 79 -26.83 -0.77 -0.63
N THR A 80 -27.58 -1.47 -1.50
CA THR A 80 -28.60 -0.84 -2.34
C THR A 80 -29.89 -0.56 -1.60
N GLU A 81 -30.19 -1.34 -0.56
CA GLU A 81 -31.43 -1.29 0.17
C GLU A 81 -31.31 -0.45 1.45
N GLU A 82 -32.31 0.38 1.71
CA GLU A 82 -32.41 1.19 2.93
C GLU A 82 -32.53 0.32 4.19
N THR A 83 -33.09 -0.87 4.06
CA THR A 83 -33.30 -1.83 5.14
C THR A 83 -31.99 -2.35 5.76
N CYS A 84 -30.84 -2.02 5.19
CA CYS A 84 -29.55 -2.30 5.84
C CYS A 84 -29.38 -1.55 7.16
N PHE A 85 -29.95 -0.35 7.29
CA PHE A 85 -29.88 0.44 8.51
C PHE A 85 -30.89 -0.03 9.58
N PRO A 86 -30.53 0.11 10.88
CA PRO A 86 -31.46 -0.17 11.96
C PRO A 86 -32.75 0.65 11.85
N TYR A 87 -33.89 0.06 12.20
CA TYR A 87 -35.21 0.66 12.02
C TYR A 87 -35.38 2.02 12.73
N ASP A 88 -34.83 2.16 13.92
CA ASP A 88 -34.86 3.42 14.67
C ASP A 88 -34.01 4.52 14.02
N PHE A 89 -32.87 4.17 13.37
CA PHE A 89 -32.10 5.13 12.58
C PHE A 89 -32.93 5.62 11.39
N LEU A 90 -33.63 4.71 10.70
CA LEU A 90 -34.49 5.07 9.56
C LEU A 90 -35.66 6.02 9.96
N GLN A 91 -36.13 5.92 11.21
CA GLN A 91 -37.19 6.82 11.70
C GLN A 91 -36.67 8.21 12.09
N GLN A 92 -35.44 8.33 12.55
CA GLN A 92 -34.84 9.57 13.06
C GLN A 92 -34.01 10.30 12.01
N GLY A 93 -33.40 9.55 11.08
CA GLY A 93 -32.44 10.08 10.12
C GLY A 93 -33.06 10.55 8.81
N TYR A 94 -32.40 11.51 8.16
CA TYR A 94 -32.70 11.89 6.80
C TYR A 94 -31.97 10.98 5.82
N HIS A 95 -32.67 10.49 4.80
CA HIS A 95 -32.19 9.47 3.90
C HIS A 95 -31.74 10.03 2.55
N ILE A 96 -30.52 9.68 2.12
CA ILE A 96 -29.93 10.11 0.84
C ILE A 96 -29.52 8.87 0.05
N ARG A 97 -29.79 8.88 -1.25
CA ARG A 97 -29.28 7.90 -2.19
C ARG A 97 -28.29 8.55 -3.15
N LEU A 98 -27.15 7.92 -3.33
CA LEU A 98 -26.14 8.31 -4.30
C LEU A 98 -26.09 7.26 -5.40
N HIS A 99 -26.16 7.71 -6.64
CA HIS A 99 -26.04 6.83 -7.79
C HIS A 99 -25.09 7.41 -8.84
N ILE A 100 -24.23 6.55 -9.38
CA ILE A 100 -23.32 6.90 -10.47
C ILE A 100 -24.05 7.39 -11.73
N ARG A 101 -25.28 6.92 -11.94
CA ARG A 101 -26.13 7.36 -13.05
C ARG A 101 -26.53 8.83 -12.95
N ASP A 102 -26.57 9.40 -11.75
CA ASP A 102 -26.87 10.82 -11.57
C ASP A 102 -25.71 11.67 -12.12
N LEU A 103 -24.47 11.19 -11.94
CA LEU A 103 -23.27 11.87 -12.42
C LEU A 103 -22.99 11.60 -13.91
N PHE A 104 -23.27 10.38 -14.37
CA PHE A 104 -22.91 9.90 -15.71
C PHE A 104 -24.10 9.24 -16.43
N PRO A 105 -25.20 9.97 -16.70
CA PRO A 105 -26.43 9.36 -17.21
C PRO A 105 -26.31 8.75 -18.61
N LYS A 106 -25.33 9.19 -19.41
CA LYS A 106 -25.10 8.73 -20.78
C LYS A 106 -24.19 7.52 -20.90
N PHE A 107 -23.51 7.14 -19.80
CA PHE A 107 -22.56 6.02 -19.80
C PHE A 107 -23.17 4.75 -19.20
N SER A 108 -22.62 3.61 -19.57
CA SER A 108 -22.95 2.34 -18.91
C SER A 108 -22.49 2.38 -17.44
N ALA A 109 -23.45 2.33 -16.51
CA ALA A 109 -23.16 2.26 -15.09
C ALA A 109 -22.33 1.01 -14.73
N THR A 110 -22.51 -0.09 -15.47
CA THR A 110 -21.77 -1.35 -15.28
C THR A 110 -20.27 -1.19 -15.57
N VAL A 111 -19.92 -0.34 -16.50
CA VAL A 111 -18.52 -0.03 -16.86
C VAL A 111 -17.95 1.02 -15.89
N VAL A 112 -18.69 2.11 -15.69
CA VAL A 112 -18.20 3.25 -14.87
C VAL A 112 -17.99 2.83 -13.41
N ARG A 113 -18.77 1.91 -12.84
CA ARG A 113 -18.58 1.36 -11.49
C ARG A 113 -17.22 0.70 -11.27
N GLN A 114 -16.59 0.20 -12.32
CA GLN A 114 -15.30 -0.47 -12.23
C GLN A 114 -14.11 0.47 -12.25
N LEU A 115 -14.32 1.74 -12.62
CA LEU A 115 -13.27 2.75 -12.64
C LEU A 115 -12.82 3.10 -11.21
N ASP A 116 -11.53 3.40 -11.08
CA ASP A 116 -11.03 4.07 -9.88
C ASP A 116 -11.64 5.48 -9.78
N LYS A 117 -11.85 6.00 -8.57
CA LYS A 117 -12.40 7.35 -8.39
C LYS A 117 -11.49 8.46 -8.93
N ASP A 118 -10.18 8.19 -9.03
CA ASP A 118 -9.23 9.09 -9.66
C ASP A 118 -9.52 9.26 -11.17
N ASP A 119 -10.02 8.21 -11.83
CA ASP A 119 -10.38 8.25 -13.25
C ASP A 119 -11.68 9.03 -13.51
N PHE A 120 -12.49 9.25 -12.47
CA PHE A 120 -13.72 10.03 -12.57
C PHE A 120 -13.47 11.49 -12.95
N ASP A 121 -12.34 12.08 -12.55
CA ASP A 121 -12.00 13.46 -12.93
C ASP A 121 -11.87 13.58 -14.46
N GLY A 122 -11.14 12.62 -15.07
CA GLY A 122 -11.01 12.54 -16.52
C GLY A 122 -12.34 12.28 -17.22
N LEU A 123 -13.13 11.34 -16.69
CA LEU A 123 -14.45 11.02 -17.24
C LEU A 123 -15.42 12.20 -17.11
N TYR A 124 -15.43 12.89 -15.96
CA TYR A 124 -16.32 14.03 -15.72
C TYR A 124 -15.95 15.23 -16.59
N ALA A 125 -14.66 15.47 -16.83
CA ALA A 125 -14.21 16.49 -17.77
C ALA A 125 -14.67 16.18 -19.21
N ALA A 126 -14.64 14.91 -19.59
CA ALA A 126 -14.97 14.47 -20.94
C ALA A 126 -16.48 14.21 -21.18
N HIS A 127 -17.28 13.89 -20.13
CA HIS A 127 -18.66 13.41 -20.29
C HIS A 127 -19.58 14.34 -21.08
N LYS A 128 -19.36 15.65 -21.04
CA LYS A 128 -20.18 16.65 -21.74
C LYS A 128 -20.06 16.55 -23.25
N SER A 129 -18.91 16.11 -23.76
CA SER A 129 -18.65 15.93 -25.19
C SER A 129 -19.09 14.57 -25.72
N TYR A 130 -19.50 13.64 -24.83
CA TYR A 130 -19.92 12.30 -25.24
C TYR A 130 -21.28 12.32 -25.95
N GLN A 131 -21.31 11.75 -27.16
CA GLN A 131 -22.51 11.66 -28.01
C GLN A 131 -22.98 10.22 -28.21
N GLY A 132 -22.28 9.24 -27.63
CA GLY A 132 -22.60 7.81 -27.75
C GLY A 132 -23.81 7.38 -26.91
N SER A 133 -24.14 6.11 -27.03
CA SER A 133 -25.18 5.46 -26.22
C SER A 133 -24.60 4.91 -24.89
N ASN A 134 -25.47 4.54 -23.97
CA ASN A 134 -25.09 3.91 -22.70
C ASN A 134 -24.76 2.41 -22.82
N SER A 135 -24.33 1.96 -24.01
CA SER A 135 -23.86 0.58 -24.22
C SER A 135 -22.47 0.40 -23.60
N ASP A 136 -22.20 -0.83 -23.10
CA ASP A 136 -20.88 -1.16 -22.53
C ASP A 136 -19.76 -0.91 -23.53
N LYS A 137 -19.96 -1.30 -24.80
CA LYS A 137 -18.97 -1.18 -25.85
C LYS A 137 -18.57 0.28 -26.12
N GLU A 138 -19.54 1.15 -26.39
CA GLU A 138 -19.25 2.58 -26.69
C GLU A 138 -18.70 3.30 -25.46
N THR A 139 -19.16 2.93 -24.26
CA THR A 139 -18.62 3.47 -23.02
C THR A 139 -17.15 3.06 -22.85
N LEU A 140 -16.80 1.79 -23.08
CA LEU A 140 -15.41 1.31 -23.01
C LEU A 140 -14.52 1.98 -24.03
N GLU A 141 -14.94 2.07 -25.29
CA GLU A 141 -14.19 2.76 -26.35
C GLU A 141 -13.90 4.22 -25.96
N TYR A 142 -14.90 4.91 -25.41
CA TYR A 142 -14.73 6.29 -24.97
C TYR A 142 -13.77 6.43 -23.80
N ILE A 143 -13.91 5.60 -22.78
CA ILE A 143 -13.06 5.60 -21.58
C ILE A 143 -11.60 5.29 -21.95
N VAL A 144 -11.36 4.28 -22.77
CA VAL A 144 -10.01 3.92 -23.19
C VAL A 144 -9.32 5.08 -23.90
N LYS A 145 -10.02 5.78 -24.78
CA LYS A 145 -9.48 6.90 -25.56
C LYS A 145 -9.32 8.20 -24.74
N HIS A 146 -10.32 8.55 -23.94
CA HIS A 146 -10.41 9.89 -23.34
C HIS A 146 -10.01 9.94 -21.86
N VAL A 147 -10.19 8.85 -21.12
CA VAL A 147 -9.79 8.76 -19.71
C VAL A 147 -8.38 8.19 -19.60
N TYR A 148 -8.15 6.99 -20.15
CA TYR A 148 -6.84 6.36 -20.10
C TYR A 148 -5.85 6.86 -21.16
N LYS A 149 -6.34 7.60 -22.16
CA LYS A 149 -5.56 8.15 -23.29
C LYS A 149 -4.76 7.06 -24.02
N ILE A 150 -5.36 5.89 -24.20
CA ILE A 150 -4.78 4.76 -24.93
C ILE A 150 -5.35 4.75 -26.36
N PRO A 151 -4.57 5.17 -27.36
CA PRO A 151 -5.00 5.14 -28.75
C PRO A 151 -4.81 3.72 -29.33
N TYR A 152 -5.55 2.74 -28.82
CA TYR A 152 -5.38 1.32 -29.16
C TYR A 152 -5.48 1.03 -30.66
N GLU A 153 -6.12 1.93 -31.43
CA GLU A 153 -6.23 1.82 -32.88
C GLU A 153 -4.89 2.05 -33.59
N LEU A 154 -3.97 2.76 -32.97
CA LEU A 154 -2.64 3.09 -33.49
C LEU A 154 -1.56 2.09 -33.03
N ILE A 155 -1.93 1.09 -32.23
CA ILE A 155 -0.99 0.06 -31.76
C ILE A 155 -0.89 -1.01 -32.85
N ASP A 156 0.03 -0.81 -33.76
CA ASP A 156 0.32 -1.67 -34.93
C ASP A 156 1.75 -2.22 -34.92
N SER A 157 2.51 -1.98 -33.87
CA SER A 157 3.91 -2.40 -33.76
C SER A 157 4.29 -2.79 -32.33
N GLU A 158 5.37 -3.55 -32.18
CA GLU A 158 5.94 -3.88 -30.87
C GLU A 158 6.35 -2.62 -30.08
N VAL A 159 6.81 -1.58 -30.78
CA VAL A 159 7.17 -0.28 -30.19
C VAL A 159 5.98 0.37 -29.50
N GLU A 160 4.86 0.50 -30.22
CA GLU A 160 3.65 1.14 -29.67
C GLU A 160 3.05 0.30 -28.53
N LEU A 161 3.12 -1.03 -28.64
CA LEU A 161 2.73 -1.92 -27.54
C LEU A 161 3.60 -1.70 -26.29
N TYR A 162 4.92 -1.58 -26.44
CA TYR A 162 5.83 -1.34 -25.32
C TYR A 162 5.57 0.02 -24.65
N LYS A 163 5.37 1.08 -25.45
CA LYS A 163 5.00 2.40 -24.92
C LYS A 163 3.75 2.33 -24.05
N MET A 164 2.71 1.68 -24.55
CA MET A 164 1.46 1.50 -23.81
C MET A 164 1.67 0.70 -22.51
N LEU A 165 2.33 -0.46 -22.59
CA LEU A 165 2.53 -1.34 -21.45
C LEU A 165 3.44 -0.71 -20.39
N LEU A 166 4.50 -0.03 -20.81
CA LEU A 166 5.39 0.72 -19.92
C LEU A 166 4.62 1.82 -19.20
N SER A 167 3.80 2.61 -19.93
CA SER A 167 2.96 3.65 -19.30
C SER A 167 1.99 3.04 -18.28
N ILE A 168 1.35 1.92 -18.58
CA ILE A 168 0.40 1.27 -17.66
C ILE A 168 1.11 0.75 -16.42
N HIS A 169 2.18 -0.03 -16.57
CA HIS A 169 2.81 -0.75 -15.47
C HIS A 169 3.74 0.12 -14.63
N TYR A 170 4.50 1.04 -15.27
CA TYR A 170 5.38 1.96 -14.56
C TYR A 170 4.60 3.01 -13.77
N GLU A 171 3.58 3.62 -14.39
CA GLU A 171 2.70 4.57 -13.71
C GLU A 171 1.71 3.87 -12.74
N LYS A 172 1.78 2.54 -12.64
CA LYS A 172 0.89 1.70 -11.80
C LYS A 172 -0.59 1.96 -12.06
N LYS A 173 -0.94 2.29 -13.30
CA LYS A 173 -2.34 2.49 -13.73
C LYS A 173 -3.14 1.22 -13.51
N GLN A 174 -4.20 1.32 -12.74
CA GLN A 174 -5.10 0.20 -12.49
C GLN A 174 -6.22 0.21 -13.53
N LEU A 175 -6.02 -0.53 -14.61
CA LEU A 175 -7.10 -0.70 -15.58
C LEU A 175 -8.15 -1.67 -15.03
N PRO A 176 -9.44 -1.28 -15.03
CA PRO A 176 -10.53 -2.18 -14.69
C PRO A 176 -10.56 -3.42 -15.57
N GLN A 177 -11.09 -4.53 -15.04
CA GLN A 177 -11.10 -5.80 -15.76
C GLN A 177 -11.74 -5.70 -17.15
N LYS A 178 -12.91 -5.03 -17.27
CA LYS A 178 -13.55 -4.82 -18.58
C LYS A 178 -12.72 -4.02 -19.56
N VAL A 179 -11.95 -3.05 -19.08
CA VAL A 179 -11.02 -2.28 -19.92
C VAL A 179 -9.87 -3.16 -20.41
N GLN A 180 -9.32 -3.99 -19.51
CA GLN A 180 -8.28 -4.95 -19.89
C GLN A 180 -8.79 -5.97 -20.93
N GLU A 181 -9.97 -6.55 -20.69
CA GLU A 181 -10.61 -7.50 -21.62
C GLU A 181 -10.84 -6.87 -22.99
N PHE A 182 -11.36 -5.65 -23.02
CA PHE A 182 -11.55 -4.88 -24.26
C PHE A 182 -10.24 -4.66 -25.01
N LEU A 183 -9.18 -4.21 -24.32
CA LEU A 183 -7.87 -4.00 -24.94
C LEU A 183 -7.27 -5.31 -25.46
N ILE A 184 -7.38 -6.40 -24.71
CA ILE A 184 -6.92 -7.73 -25.14
C ILE A 184 -7.63 -8.17 -26.41
N GLU A 185 -8.96 -8.02 -26.48
CA GLU A 185 -9.74 -8.34 -27.68
C GLU A 185 -9.26 -7.52 -28.90
N LYS A 186 -9.13 -6.19 -28.73
CA LYS A 186 -8.72 -5.29 -29.81
C LYS A 186 -7.29 -5.51 -30.29
N LEU A 187 -6.37 -5.81 -29.37
CA LEU A 187 -4.96 -6.06 -29.71
C LEU A 187 -4.76 -7.46 -30.30
N ALA A 188 -5.57 -8.45 -29.92
CA ALA A 188 -5.52 -9.78 -30.52
C ALA A 188 -5.90 -9.82 -32.01
N GLU A 189 -6.67 -8.82 -32.48
CA GLU A 189 -7.02 -8.66 -33.90
C GLU A 189 -5.85 -8.18 -34.75
N ARG A 190 -4.71 -7.74 -34.15
CA ARG A 190 -3.55 -7.17 -34.85
C ARG A 190 -2.59 -8.24 -35.30
N ASN A 191 -2.34 -8.31 -36.62
CA ASN A 191 -1.41 -9.29 -37.20
C ASN A 191 0.05 -9.06 -36.75
N GLU A 192 0.44 -7.82 -36.55
CA GLU A 192 1.78 -7.37 -36.16
C GLU A 192 2.16 -7.83 -34.74
N LEU A 193 1.17 -8.09 -33.87
CA LEU A 193 1.33 -8.55 -32.51
C LEU A 193 1.16 -10.08 -32.38
N LYS A 194 0.99 -10.77 -33.50
CA LYS A 194 0.72 -12.20 -33.52
C LYS A 194 1.93 -12.99 -32.96
N GLY A 195 1.66 -13.82 -31.97
CA GLY A 195 2.70 -14.60 -31.26
C GLY A 195 3.20 -13.97 -29.97
N MET A 196 2.86 -12.70 -29.69
CA MET A 196 3.16 -12.08 -28.42
C MET A 196 2.13 -12.47 -27.34
N PRO A 197 2.54 -12.67 -26.09
CA PRO A 197 1.62 -13.02 -24.99
C PRO A 197 0.87 -11.79 -24.44
N VAL A 198 0.22 -10.99 -25.31
CA VAL A 198 -0.39 -9.68 -25.00
C VAL A 198 -1.26 -9.74 -23.75
N LYS A 199 -2.08 -10.79 -23.62
CA LYS A 199 -2.94 -10.99 -22.44
C LYS A 199 -2.13 -11.02 -21.14
N ARG A 200 -1.05 -11.79 -21.09
CA ARG A 200 -0.21 -11.91 -19.89
C ARG A 200 0.57 -10.64 -19.62
N LEU A 201 1.06 -10.00 -20.68
CA LEU A 201 1.78 -8.73 -20.60
C LEU A 201 0.90 -7.60 -20.05
N LEU A 202 -0.37 -7.55 -20.41
CA LEU A 202 -1.30 -6.51 -19.94
C LEU A 202 -1.82 -6.79 -18.52
N MET A 203 -2.06 -8.06 -18.18
CA MET A 203 -2.70 -8.42 -16.91
C MET A 203 -1.75 -8.52 -15.72
N SER A 204 -0.44 -8.68 -15.93
CA SER A 204 0.52 -8.92 -14.86
C SER A 204 1.75 -8.02 -14.99
N THR A 205 1.90 -7.08 -14.07
CA THR A 205 3.06 -6.18 -13.98
C THR A 205 4.36 -6.97 -13.79
N SER A 206 4.36 -7.98 -12.91
CA SER A 206 5.55 -8.79 -12.68
C SER A 206 5.95 -9.61 -13.91
N TYR A 207 4.97 -10.18 -14.62
CA TYR A 207 5.25 -10.88 -15.87
C TYR A 207 5.77 -9.93 -16.95
N PHE A 208 5.21 -8.73 -17.06
CA PHE A 208 5.68 -7.73 -18.01
C PHE A 208 7.13 -7.32 -17.72
N PHE A 209 7.47 -7.04 -16.46
CA PHE A 209 8.84 -6.66 -16.11
C PHE A 209 9.84 -7.80 -16.33
N GLN A 210 9.50 -9.05 -16.03
CA GLN A 210 10.33 -10.20 -16.37
C GLN A 210 10.52 -10.36 -17.88
N TYR A 211 9.44 -10.16 -18.65
CA TYR A 211 9.48 -10.22 -20.10
C TYR A 211 10.41 -9.16 -20.69
N ILE A 212 10.29 -7.91 -20.24
CA ILE A 212 11.14 -6.79 -20.66
C ILE A 212 12.60 -7.02 -20.25
N GLU A 213 12.84 -7.50 -19.02
CA GLU A 213 14.19 -7.84 -18.52
C GLU A 213 14.86 -8.89 -19.41
N LYS A 214 14.15 -9.96 -19.74
CA LYS A 214 14.64 -10.99 -20.64
C LYS A 214 14.95 -10.43 -22.03
N ARG A 215 14.03 -9.67 -22.60
CA ARG A 215 14.22 -9.02 -23.93
C ARG A 215 15.38 -8.03 -23.92
N TRP A 216 15.61 -7.35 -22.79
CA TRP A 216 16.76 -6.48 -22.63
C TRP A 216 18.09 -7.24 -22.66
N VAL A 217 18.21 -8.33 -21.93
CA VAL A 217 19.39 -9.19 -21.93
C VAL A 217 19.67 -9.72 -23.34
N GLU A 218 18.64 -10.22 -24.06
CA GLU A 218 18.74 -10.69 -25.45
C GLU A 218 19.22 -9.57 -26.39
N PHE A 219 18.68 -8.36 -26.25
CA PHE A 219 19.06 -7.20 -27.03
C PHE A 219 20.54 -6.81 -26.84
N VAL A 220 21.00 -6.73 -25.60
CA VAL A 220 22.38 -6.36 -25.29
C VAL A 220 23.35 -7.46 -25.74
N GLN A 221 23.01 -8.74 -25.60
CA GLN A 221 23.82 -9.87 -26.10
C GLN A 221 23.98 -9.83 -27.63
N GLN A 222 22.89 -9.55 -28.36
CA GLN A 222 22.95 -9.45 -29.82
C GLN A 222 23.77 -8.24 -30.28
N LEU A 223 23.67 -7.10 -29.59
CA LEU A 223 24.54 -5.96 -29.87
C LEU A 223 26.00 -6.26 -29.59
N SER A 224 26.30 -7.02 -28.55
CA SER A 224 27.69 -7.43 -28.23
C SER A 224 28.30 -8.36 -29.28
N ALA A 225 27.47 -9.03 -30.08
CA ALA A 225 27.89 -9.88 -31.16
C ALA A 225 28.16 -9.14 -32.49
N ILE A 226 27.86 -7.85 -32.59
CA ILE A 226 28.13 -7.02 -33.76
C ILE A 226 29.63 -6.72 -33.82
N GLU A 227 30.17 -6.61 -35.01
CA GLU A 227 31.60 -6.32 -35.25
C GLU A 227 32.01 -4.99 -34.57
N LYS A 228 33.17 -4.97 -33.91
CA LYS A 228 33.66 -3.85 -33.07
C LYS A 228 33.84 -2.51 -33.81
N ASP A 229 34.02 -2.59 -35.14
CA ASP A 229 34.26 -1.40 -35.98
C ASP A 229 32.97 -0.74 -36.48
N LEU A 230 31.78 -1.32 -36.18
CA LEU A 230 30.49 -0.77 -36.55
C LEU A 230 29.91 0.12 -35.43
N ILE A 231 29.37 1.26 -35.80
CA ILE A 231 28.59 2.11 -34.90
C ILE A 231 27.28 1.38 -34.57
N LEU A 232 27.11 0.92 -33.33
CA LEU A 232 25.97 0.11 -32.90
C LEU A 232 24.62 0.77 -33.22
N GLU A 233 24.53 2.08 -33.05
CA GLU A 233 23.29 2.85 -33.29
C GLU A 233 22.90 2.96 -34.76
N GLU A 234 23.82 2.65 -35.69
CA GLU A 234 23.55 2.63 -37.14
C GLU A 234 23.23 1.22 -37.64
N SER A 235 23.35 0.20 -36.80
CA SER A 235 23.04 -1.17 -37.21
C SER A 235 21.55 -1.35 -37.47
N ALA A 236 21.22 -2.12 -38.52
CA ALA A 236 19.82 -2.41 -38.87
C ALA A 236 19.09 -3.12 -37.72
N PHE A 237 19.78 -3.96 -36.95
CA PHE A 237 19.22 -4.63 -35.77
C PHE A 237 18.83 -3.62 -34.68
N TYR A 238 19.72 -2.67 -34.35
CA TYR A 238 19.46 -1.65 -33.35
C TYR A 238 18.29 -0.77 -33.75
N LEU A 239 18.29 -0.26 -35.00
CA LEU A 239 17.24 0.65 -35.50
C LEU A 239 15.85 -0.01 -35.55
N ALA A 240 15.79 -1.29 -35.84
CA ALA A 240 14.54 -2.04 -35.89
C ALA A 240 14.01 -2.46 -34.49
N HIS A 241 14.84 -2.42 -33.44
CA HIS A 241 14.46 -2.94 -32.14
C HIS A 241 13.64 -1.93 -31.32
N PRO A 242 12.58 -2.33 -30.59
CA PRO A 242 11.75 -1.42 -29.81
C PRO A 242 12.53 -0.55 -28.81
N PHE A 243 13.61 -1.07 -28.24
CA PHE A 243 14.46 -0.31 -27.32
C PHE A 243 15.25 0.82 -27.96
N SER A 244 15.31 0.91 -29.29
CA SER A 244 15.90 2.06 -29.98
C SER A 244 15.02 3.32 -29.93
N ASN A 245 13.73 3.17 -29.62
CA ASN A 245 12.80 4.28 -29.54
C ASN A 245 13.06 5.17 -28.31
N PRO A 246 13.15 6.51 -28.46
CA PRO A 246 13.49 7.42 -27.34
C PRO A 246 12.51 7.36 -26.17
N ASP A 247 11.19 7.21 -26.42
CA ASP A 247 10.18 7.16 -25.37
C ASP A 247 10.30 5.86 -24.55
N VAL A 248 10.56 4.74 -25.25
CA VAL A 248 10.81 3.44 -24.59
C VAL A 248 12.09 3.50 -23.77
N ARG A 249 13.19 4.07 -24.31
CA ARG A 249 14.47 4.22 -23.59
C ARG A 249 14.32 4.96 -22.27
N ARG A 250 13.60 6.09 -22.28
CA ARG A 250 13.41 6.88 -21.07
C ARG A 250 12.78 6.06 -19.95
N LEU A 251 11.68 5.39 -20.24
CA LEU A 251 10.98 4.56 -19.26
C LEU A 251 11.80 3.34 -18.84
N MET A 252 12.57 2.73 -19.75
CA MET A 252 13.50 1.66 -19.42
C MET A 252 14.59 2.12 -18.45
N ASN A 253 15.15 3.32 -18.65
CA ASN A 253 16.15 3.88 -17.75
C ASN A 253 15.58 4.08 -16.34
N ASP A 254 14.36 4.59 -16.23
CA ASP A 254 13.67 4.74 -14.94
C ASP A 254 13.49 3.36 -14.26
N LEU A 255 13.06 2.34 -15.00
CA LEU A 255 12.89 0.98 -14.47
C LEU A 255 14.20 0.38 -13.92
N PHE A 256 15.35 0.58 -14.61
CA PHE A 256 16.65 0.12 -14.11
C PHE A 256 17.11 0.91 -12.89
N THR A 257 16.93 2.22 -12.91
CA THR A 257 17.40 3.12 -11.86
C THR A 257 16.61 2.91 -10.57
N GLU A 258 15.31 2.68 -10.70
CA GLU A 258 14.41 2.45 -9.56
C GLU A 258 14.39 0.97 -9.09
N GLY A 259 15.14 0.09 -9.77
CA GLY A 259 15.27 -1.31 -9.37
C GLY A 259 14.05 -2.20 -9.66
N TYR A 260 13.18 -1.79 -10.61
CA TYR A 260 12.07 -2.64 -11.05
C TYR A 260 12.51 -3.80 -11.93
N ILE A 261 13.59 -3.61 -12.70
CA ILE A 261 14.21 -4.64 -13.56
C ILE A 261 15.71 -4.69 -13.35
N ARG A 262 16.30 -5.87 -13.55
CA ARG A 262 17.73 -6.11 -13.32
C ARG A 262 18.56 -5.66 -14.51
N LYS A 263 19.77 -5.20 -14.23
CA LYS A 263 20.77 -4.85 -15.24
C LYS A 263 21.32 -6.13 -15.91
N ALA A 264 21.65 -6.04 -17.20
CA ALA A 264 22.29 -7.14 -17.89
C ALA A 264 23.75 -7.28 -17.43
N LYS A 265 24.15 -8.51 -17.05
CA LYS A 265 25.55 -8.88 -16.74
C LYS A 265 26.25 -9.31 -18.01
N ILE A 266 27.18 -8.50 -18.48
CA ILE A 266 27.92 -8.77 -19.71
C ILE A 266 29.38 -8.40 -19.52
N ASP A 267 30.29 -9.22 -20.03
CA ASP A 267 31.69 -8.86 -20.16
C ASP A 267 31.82 -7.77 -21.23
N VAL A 268 32.05 -6.53 -20.78
CA VAL A 268 32.02 -5.34 -21.64
C VAL A 268 33.25 -5.32 -22.52
N THR A 269 33.11 -5.74 -23.76
CA THR A 269 34.13 -5.64 -24.81
C THR A 269 33.85 -4.52 -25.83
N HIS A 270 32.65 -3.92 -25.76
CA HIS A 270 32.15 -2.89 -26.69
C HIS A 270 31.80 -1.59 -25.97
N SER A 271 31.93 -0.48 -26.70
CA SER A 271 31.42 0.82 -26.26
C SER A 271 29.93 0.89 -26.57
N PHE A 272 29.09 0.73 -25.54
CA PHE A 272 27.64 0.89 -25.69
C PHE A 272 27.25 2.38 -25.67
N PRO A 273 26.13 2.75 -26.32
CA PRO A 273 25.56 4.09 -26.22
C PRO A 273 25.33 4.50 -24.75
N SER A 274 25.51 5.78 -24.45
CA SER A 274 25.49 6.29 -23.05
C SER A 274 24.18 5.96 -22.31
N TRP A 275 23.06 5.98 -22.99
CA TRP A 275 21.73 5.68 -22.42
C TRP A 275 21.60 4.22 -21.95
N MET A 276 22.38 3.28 -22.51
CA MET A 276 22.34 1.86 -22.13
C MET A 276 23.08 1.57 -20.82
N LYS A 277 23.90 2.50 -20.33
CA LYS A 277 24.69 2.29 -19.11
C LYS A 277 23.84 1.99 -17.88
N SER A 278 22.64 2.59 -17.77
CA SER A 278 21.70 2.32 -16.69
C SER A 278 21.21 0.86 -16.64
N GLY A 279 21.18 0.17 -17.78
CA GLY A 279 20.70 -1.21 -17.92
C GLY A 279 21.80 -2.26 -18.03
N ILE A 280 23.08 -1.89 -17.97
CA ILE A 280 24.24 -2.80 -18.04
C ILE A 280 24.99 -2.69 -16.72
N GLU A 281 25.45 -3.82 -16.18
CA GLU A 281 26.28 -3.84 -14.97
C GLU A 281 27.71 -3.45 -15.33
N ILE A 282 27.98 -2.13 -15.31
CA ILE A 282 29.32 -1.53 -15.42
C ILE A 282 29.76 -1.16 -14.00
N GLU A 283 31.04 -0.88 -13.75
CA GLU A 283 31.63 -0.64 -12.43
C GLU A 283 30.67 0.04 -11.40
N LYS A 284 30.62 -0.52 -10.19
CA LYS A 284 29.56 -0.29 -9.19
C LYS A 284 29.36 1.17 -8.73
N GLU A 285 30.38 2.02 -8.79
CA GLU A 285 30.36 3.34 -8.17
C GLU A 285 29.56 4.39 -8.97
N ASP A 286 29.83 4.57 -10.25
CA ASP A 286 29.13 5.58 -11.07
C ASP A 286 27.63 5.34 -11.17
N SER A 287 27.24 4.06 -11.26
CA SER A 287 25.82 3.64 -11.33
C SER A 287 25.04 3.90 -10.04
N MET A 288 25.73 3.88 -8.89
CA MET A 288 25.11 4.10 -7.58
C MET A 288 24.85 5.59 -7.35
N GLU A 289 25.77 6.45 -7.71
CA GLU A 289 25.61 7.90 -7.58
C GLU A 289 24.48 8.45 -8.47
N GLU A 290 24.41 7.96 -9.72
CA GLU A 290 23.30 8.30 -10.62
C GLU A 290 21.94 7.87 -10.04
N LYS A 291 21.86 6.66 -9.47
CA LYS A 291 20.65 6.15 -8.83
C LYS A 291 20.25 6.99 -7.62
N LEU A 292 21.20 7.32 -6.74
CA LEU A 292 20.92 8.14 -5.56
C LEU A 292 20.42 9.53 -5.98
N ARG A 293 21.07 10.17 -6.95
CA ARG A 293 20.65 11.48 -7.46
C ARG A 293 19.25 11.44 -8.03
N HIS A 294 18.95 10.47 -8.89
CA HIS A 294 17.62 10.31 -9.49
C HIS A 294 16.53 10.15 -8.43
N LEU A 295 16.74 9.27 -7.46
CA LEU A 295 15.77 9.05 -6.38
C LEU A 295 15.62 10.29 -5.49
N TYR A 296 16.72 10.99 -5.20
CA TYR A 296 16.71 12.24 -4.44
C TYR A 296 15.85 13.29 -5.13
N ASP A 297 16.12 13.57 -6.40
CA ASP A 297 15.40 14.58 -7.18
C ASP A 297 13.91 14.25 -7.25
N LYS A 298 13.56 12.97 -7.47
CA LYS A 298 12.19 12.49 -7.52
C LYS A 298 11.45 12.67 -6.20
N ILE A 299 12.10 12.35 -5.08
CA ILE A 299 11.53 12.54 -3.73
C ILE A 299 11.29 14.04 -3.47
N VAL A 300 12.28 14.89 -3.75
CA VAL A 300 12.17 16.35 -3.54
C VAL A 300 11.05 16.96 -4.38
N GLU A 301 10.93 16.58 -5.65
CA GLU A 301 9.88 17.05 -6.53
C GLU A 301 8.48 16.64 -6.05
N GLN A 302 8.37 15.46 -5.46
CA GLN A 302 7.07 14.93 -5.03
C GLN A 302 6.60 15.47 -3.68
N ILE A 303 7.47 15.94 -2.78
CA ILE A 303 7.06 16.44 -1.44
C ILE A 303 5.94 17.47 -1.52
N PRO A 304 6.03 18.57 -2.31
CA PRO A 304 4.98 19.58 -2.36
C PRO A 304 3.72 19.13 -3.11
N ALA A 305 3.81 18.07 -3.92
CA ALA A 305 2.71 17.55 -4.72
C ALA A 305 1.91 16.45 -4.00
N ALA A 306 2.47 15.85 -2.95
CA ALA A 306 1.86 14.73 -2.23
C ALA A 306 0.64 15.18 -1.41
N SER A 307 -0.55 14.95 -1.95
CA SER A 307 -1.83 15.35 -1.35
C SER A 307 -2.75 14.19 -1.00
N ARG A 308 -2.56 13.03 -1.61
CA ARG A 308 -3.37 11.83 -1.45
C ARG A 308 -2.57 10.71 -0.80
N TYR A 309 -3.27 9.77 -0.14
CA TYR A 309 -2.61 8.61 0.49
C TYR A 309 -1.74 7.80 -0.50
N LYS A 310 -2.15 7.69 -1.77
CA LYS A 310 -1.39 6.98 -2.82
C LYS A 310 -0.02 7.62 -3.08
N ASP A 311 0.05 8.94 -3.01
CA ASP A 311 1.30 9.67 -3.22
C ASP A 311 2.33 9.31 -2.15
N TRP A 312 1.88 9.16 -0.89
CA TRP A 312 2.72 8.76 0.24
C TRP A 312 3.14 7.28 0.18
N LEU A 313 2.29 6.40 -0.39
CA LEU A 313 2.70 5.02 -0.63
C LEU A 313 3.88 4.95 -1.61
N HIS A 314 3.84 5.71 -2.70
CA HIS A 314 4.96 5.79 -3.66
C HIS A 314 6.19 6.46 -3.04
N MET A 315 5.99 7.53 -2.27
CA MET A 315 7.07 8.20 -1.53
C MET A 315 7.84 7.21 -0.66
N MET A 316 7.13 6.36 0.11
CA MET A 316 7.78 5.36 0.95
C MET A 316 8.59 4.33 0.14
N GLU A 317 8.09 3.91 -1.01
CA GLU A 317 8.81 2.98 -1.89
C GLU A 317 10.15 3.58 -2.39
N TRP A 318 10.15 4.85 -2.81
CA TRP A 318 11.37 5.55 -3.25
C TRP A 318 12.34 5.79 -2.10
N MET A 319 11.83 6.22 -0.94
CA MET A 319 12.64 6.37 0.28
C MET A 319 13.31 5.06 0.68
N ALA A 320 12.58 3.95 0.63
CA ALA A 320 13.12 2.64 0.95
C ALA A 320 14.23 2.22 -0.02
N GLU A 321 14.04 2.46 -1.31
CA GLU A 321 15.05 2.17 -2.33
C GLU A 321 16.28 3.06 -2.18
N TYR A 322 16.08 4.36 -1.91
CA TYR A 322 17.15 5.31 -1.64
C TYR A 322 17.97 4.88 -0.42
N LYS A 323 17.30 4.53 0.68
CA LYS A 323 17.95 4.11 1.92
C LYS A 323 18.70 2.78 1.79
N CYS A 324 18.13 1.79 1.09
CA CYS A 324 18.80 0.54 0.78
C CYS A 324 20.10 0.80 0.01
N THR A 325 20.05 1.66 -1.00
CA THR A 325 21.23 2.02 -1.80
C THR A 325 22.33 2.69 -0.97
N ILE A 326 21.96 3.58 -0.02
CA ILE A 326 22.92 4.22 0.90
C ILE A 326 23.56 3.21 1.85
N LEU A 327 22.76 2.28 2.41
CA LEU A 327 23.28 1.25 3.31
C LEU A 327 24.28 0.32 2.61
N GLU A 328 24.08 0.07 1.31
CA GLU A 328 25.01 -0.68 0.47
C GLU A 328 26.28 0.13 0.14
N ALA A 329 26.13 1.44 -0.10
CA ALA A 329 27.26 2.35 -0.37
C ALA A 329 28.20 2.48 0.82
N ASN A 330 27.65 2.46 2.04
CA ASN A 330 28.38 2.63 3.30
C ASN A 330 29.27 3.90 3.35
N LYS A 331 28.80 5.03 2.71
CA LYS A 331 29.44 6.33 2.68
C LYS A 331 28.70 7.32 3.58
N ARG A 332 29.41 7.95 4.49
CA ARG A 332 28.85 8.85 5.52
C ARG A 332 28.16 10.09 4.93
N GLU A 333 28.67 10.62 3.84
CA GLU A 333 28.14 11.80 3.16
C GLU A 333 26.67 11.60 2.73
N TYR A 334 26.32 10.42 2.20
CA TYR A 334 24.96 10.10 1.81
C TYR A 334 24.03 9.89 3.01
N GLU A 335 24.55 9.46 4.14
CA GLU A 335 23.74 9.31 5.37
C GLU A 335 23.27 10.66 5.91
N GLU A 336 24.13 11.69 5.88
CA GLU A 336 23.80 13.04 6.31
C GLU A 336 22.80 13.72 5.37
N GLU A 337 22.97 13.55 4.06
CA GLU A 337 22.02 14.02 3.04
C GLU A 337 20.66 13.35 3.19
N ALA A 338 20.64 12.01 3.33
CA ALA A 338 19.42 11.23 3.54
C ALA A 338 18.67 11.67 4.80
N TYR A 339 19.36 11.89 5.90
CA TYR A 339 18.74 12.36 7.13
C TYR A 339 18.01 13.69 6.93
N THR A 340 18.64 14.63 6.24
CA THR A 340 18.03 15.93 5.92
C THR A 340 16.80 15.79 5.02
N LEU A 341 16.92 14.99 3.97
CA LEU A 341 15.81 14.71 3.06
C LEU A 341 14.63 14.05 3.80
N PHE A 342 14.92 13.05 4.62
CA PHE A 342 13.86 12.31 5.34
C PHE A 342 13.20 13.15 6.43
N GLN A 343 13.92 14.12 7.03
CA GLN A 343 13.30 15.12 7.91
C GLN A 343 12.27 15.96 7.14
N GLN A 344 12.57 16.38 5.91
CA GLN A 344 11.63 17.16 5.10
C GLN A 344 10.39 16.32 4.72
N VAL A 345 10.60 15.10 4.27
CA VAL A 345 9.49 14.17 3.94
C VAL A 345 8.62 13.92 5.16
N ASN A 346 9.23 13.58 6.31
CA ASN A 346 8.50 13.30 7.54
C ASN A 346 7.75 14.53 8.09
N GLY A 347 8.32 15.74 7.95
CA GLY A 347 7.61 16.96 8.31
C GLY A 347 6.35 17.21 7.47
N ALA A 348 6.43 16.98 6.16
CA ALA A 348 5.28 17.07 5.26
C ALA A 348 4.26 15.94 5.50
N PHE A 349 4.74 14.71 5.72
CA PHE A 349 3.90 13.56 6.03
C PHE A 349 3.14 13.73 7.35
N GLU A 350 3.79 14.22 8.41
CA GLU A 350 3.14 14.51 9.69
C GLU A 350 2.00 15.50 9.52
N GLN A 351 2.20 16.59 8.80
CA GLN A 351 1.15 17.58 8.52
C GLN A 351 -0.01 16.97 7.76
N TRP A 352 0.28 16.15 6.75
CA TRP A 352 -0.74 15.44 6.00
C TRP A 352 -1.51 14.45 6.88
N MET A 353 -0.82 13.68 7.73
CA MET A 353 -1.42 12.72 8.65
C MET A 353 -2.37 13.39 9.64
N MET A 354 -1.97 14.52 10.24
CA MET A 354 -2.82 15.27 11.18
C MET A 354 -4.16 15.67 10.55
N THR A 355 -4.19 15.90 9.25
CA THR A 355 -5.40 16.33 8.54
C THR A 355 -6.19 15.14 7.95
N ASN A 356 -5.51 14.12 7.40
CA ASN A 356 -6.13 13.15 6.51
C ASN A 356 -6.27 11.74 7.11
N TYR A 357 -5.50 11.39 8.17
CA TYR A 357 -5.49 10.04 8.73
C TYR A 357 -6.87 9.51 9.11
N ARG A 358 -7.72 10.38 9.67
CA ARG A 358 -9.09 10.04 10.03
C ARG A 358 -9.93 9.61 8.82
N SER A 359 -9.66 10.19 7.65
CA SER A 359 -10.35 9.82 6.41
C SER A 359 -10.00 8.43 5.94
N LEU A 360 -8.75 7.98 6.14
CA LEU A 360 -8.31 6.63 5.79
C LEU A 360 -9.10 5.54 6.51
N THR A 361 -9.43 5.75 7.79
CA THR A 361 -10.19 4.78 8.59
C THR A 361 -11.61 4.54 8.08
N SER A 362 -12.15 5.48 7.30
CA SER A 362 -13.50 5.41 6.74
C SER A 362 -13.51 4.91 5.29
N LEU A 363 -12.35 4.66 4.68
CA LEU A 363 -12.28 4.11 3.33
C LEU A 363 -12.55 2.60 3.35
N PRO A 364 -13.14 2.03 2.28
CA PRO A 364 -13.42 0.60 2.22
C PRO A 364 -12.15 -0.22 1.92
N PRO A 365 -12.16 -1.53 2.27
CA PRO A 365 -11.04 -2.43 2.03
C PRO A 365 -10.82 -2.76 0.54
N ILE A 366 -11.82 -2.57 -0.29
CA ILE A 366 -11.82 -2.88 -1.73
C ILE A 366 -11.63 -1.58 -2.54
N PRO A 367 -10.94 -1.59 -3.71
CA PRO A 367 -10.33 -2.74 -4.40
C PRO A 367 -8.98 -3.21 -3.82
N LYS A 368 -8.34 -2.39 -2.98
CA LYS A 368 -7.11 -2.69 -2.24
C LYS A 368 -7.22 -2.19 -0.82
N PRO A 369 -6.59 -2.84 0.17
CA PRO A 369 -6.58 -2.36 1.55
C PRO A 369 -5.82 -1.03 1.63
N LYS A 370 -6.27 -0.11 2.48
CA LYS A 370 -5.62 1.19 2.76
C LYS A 370 -4.95 1.19 4.12
N MET A 371 -5.56 0.49 5.07
CA MET A 371 -5.03 0.31 6.42
C MET A 371 -4.88 -1.16 6.76
N VAL A 372 -4.06 -1.45 7.76
CA VAL A 372 -3.76 -2.84 8.14
C VAL A 372 -5.00 -3.64 8.55
N HIS A 373 -6.00 -3.04 9.19
CA HIS A 373 -7.26 -3.73 9.54
C HIS A 373 -8.13 -4.09 8.30
N HIS A 374 -7.92 -3.42 7.18
CA HIS A 374 -8.58 -3.76 5.91
C HIS A 374 -8.04 -5.05 5.28
N ILE A 375 -6.86 -5.53 5.68
CA ILE A 375 -6.19 -6.67 5.04
C ILE A 375 -7.08 -7.91 5.07
N VAL A 376 -7.54 -8.33 6.24
CA VAL A 376 -8.35 -9.55 6.35
C VAL A 376 -9.72 -9.40 5.70
N GLN A 377 -10.30 -8.20 5.73
CA GLN A 377 -11.55 -7.88 5.03
C GLN A 377 -11.36 -7.99 3.51
N PHE A 378 -10.25 -7.48 2.97
CA PHE A 378 -9.87 -7.64 1.57
C PHE A 378 -9.68 -9.12 1.20
N LEU A 379 -8.95 -9.89 2.04
CA LEU A 379 -8.73 -11.31 1.81
C LEU A 379 -10.04 -12.09 1.79
N ALA A 380 -10.96 -11.81 2.71
CA ALA A 380 -12.27 -12.45 2.75
C ALA A 380 -13.12 -12.13 1.51
N ALA A 381 -13.14 -10.85 1.09
CA ALA A 381 -13.90 -10.40 -0.08
C ALA A 381 -13.35 -10.93 -1.42
N LYS A 382 -12.03 -11.15 -1.52
CA LYS A 382 -11.37 -11.66 -2.75
C LYS A 382 -11.28 -13.17 -2.82
N ARG A 383 -11.49 -13.86 -1.70
CA ARG A 383 -11.31 -15.30 -1.59
C ARG A 383 -12.31 -16.06 -2.50
N ALA A 384 -11.80 -16.88 -3.43
CA ALA A 384 -12.61 -17.81 -4.17
C ALA A 384 -13.10 -18.97 -3.28
N GLN A 385 -14.21 -19.61 -3.68
CA GLN A 385 -14.72 -20.76 -2.93
C GLN A 385 -13.66 -21.87 -2.86
N ASN A 386 -13.38 -22.34 -1.65
CA ASN A 386 -12.34 -23.34 -1.35
C ASN A 386 -10.87 -22.91 -1.56
N GLU A 387 -10.60 -21.66 -1.89
CA GLU A 387 -9.23 -21.15 -1.94
C GLU A 387 -8.59 -21.20 -0.55
N LYS A 388 -7.31 -21.62 -0.49
CA LYS A 388 -6.50 -21.60 0.73
C LYS A 388 -5.72 -20.30 0.79
N ILE A 389 -5.79 -19.60 1.93
CA ILE A 389 -5.09 -18.34 2.15
C ILE A 389 -4.12 -18.47 3.31
N ALA A 390 -2.88 -18.02 3.12
CA ALA A 390 -1.89 -17.81 4.17
C ALA A 390 -1.58 -16.31 4.30
N LEU A 391 -1.67 -15.78 5.52
CA LEU A 391 -1.24 -14.43 5.87
C LEU A 391 -0.06 -14.51 6.84
N LEU A 392 1.10 -14.03 6.41
CA LEU A 392 2.32 -13.95 7.20
C LEU A 392 2.51 -12.49 7.65
N VAL A 393 2.52 -12.24 8.95
CA VAL A 393 2.80 -10.93 9.53
C VAL A 393 4.25 -10.93 10.02
N MET A 394 5.09 -10.13 9.40
CA MET A 394 6.49 -9.90 9.79
C MET A 394 6.51 -8.78 10.83
N ASP A 395 6.71 -9.13 12.10
CA ASP A 395 6.64 -8.19 13.22
C ASP A 395 7.69 -7.09 13.11
N GLY A 396 7.24 -5.84 13.04
CA GLY A 396 8.08 -4.65 12.96
C GLY A 396 8.79 -4.41 11.62
N MET A 397 8.42 -5.07 10.54
CA MET A 397 9.10 -4.96 9.24
C MET A 397 8.78 -3.65 8.53
N SER A 398 9.79 -2.79 8.33
CA SER A 398 9.67 -1.61 7.47
C SER A 398 9.84 -1.96 5.98
N TYR A 399 9.51 -0.99 5.11
CA TYR A 399 9.75 -1.13 3.67
C TYR A 399 11.23 -1.32 3.32
N VAL A 400 12.16 -0.76 4.12
CA VAL A 400 13.61 -0.92 3.89
C VAL A 400 14.02 -2.38 4.06
N GLN A 401 13.57 -3.02 5.15
CA GLN A 401 13.84 -4.45 5.36
C GLN A 401 13.13 -5.31 4.29
N TRP A 402 11.91 -4.95 3.91
CA TRP A 402 11.22 -5.65 2.82
C TRP A 402 12.00 -5.62 1.51
N LYS A 403 12.54 -4.46 1.10
CA LYS A 403 13.36 -4.36 -0.13
C LYS A 403 14.53 -5.35 -0.11
N ARG A 404 15.20 -5.51 1.03
CA ARG A 404 16.29 -6.49 1.19
C ARG A 404 15.80 -7.94 1.13
N ILE A 405 14.71 -8.25 1.79
CA ILE A 405 14.06 -9.57 1.77
C ILE A 405 13.61 -9.91 0.33
N LYS A 406 12.96 -8.97 -0.33
CA LYS A 406 12.51 -9.12 -1.72
C LYS A 406 13.65 -9.51 -2.64
N HIS A 407 14.76 -8.76 -2.60
CA HIS A 407 15.94 -9.04 -3.44
C HIS A 407 16.48 -10.45 -3.22
N ASP A 408 16.57 -10.92 -1.97
CA ASP A 408 16.99 -12.28 -1.65
C ASP A 408 16.04 -13.34 -2.21
N LEU A 409 14.73 -13.14 -2.02
CA LEU A 409 13.71 -14.07 -2.52
C LEU A 409 13.59 -14.09 -4.04
N GLU A 410 13.75 -12.95 -4.71
CA GLU A 410 13.77 -12.87 -6.18
C GLU A 410 14.94 -13.67 -6.77
N ASN A 411 16.12 -13.65 -6.12
CA ASN A 411 17.27 -14.49 -6.50
C ASN A 411 16.99 -16.01 -6.32
N LYS A 412 16.00 -16.36 -5.50
CA LYS A 412 15.52 -17.74 -5.28
C LYS A 412 14.29 -18.09 -6.11
N GLY A 413 13.89 -17.18 -7.02
CA GLY A 413 12.86 -17.44 -8.02
C GLY A 413 11.46 -16.97 -7.66
N PHE A 414 11.23 -16.28 -6.56
CA PHE A 414 9.91 -15.74 -6.21
C PHE A 414 9.62 -14.43 -6.94
N THR A 415 8.34 -14.16 -7.17
CA THR A 415 7.85 -12.88 -7.69
C THR A 415 6.69 -12.36 -6.86
N PHE A 416 6.47 -11.04 -6.92
CA PHE A 416 5.60 -10.36 -5.98
C PHE A 416 4.69 -9.34 -6.66
N GLU A 417 3.46 -9.24 -6.16
CA GLU A 417 2.61 -8.05 -6.32
C GLU A 417 2.67 -7.27 -5.03
N GLU A 418 3.10 -6.01 -5.10
CA GLU A 418 3.34 -5.16 -3.94
C GLU A 418 2.30 -4.05 -3.84
N HIS A 419 1.94 -3.71 -2.61
CA HIS A 419 1.11 -2.57 -2.26
C HIS A 419 1.49 -2.07 -0.86
N GLY A 420 1.32 -0.77 -0.60
CA GLY A 420 1.48 -0.20 0.73
C GLY A 420 0.16 -0.11 1.48
N VAL A 421 0.21 -0.24 2.80
CA VAL A 421 -0.92 0.00 3.70
C VAL A 421 -0.47 0.80 4.91
N PHE A 422 -1.41 1.53 5.54
CA PHE A 422 -1.14 2.33 6.72
C PHE A 422 -1.36 1.51 7.99
N ALA A 423 -0.39 1.50 8.87
CA ALA A 423 -0.49 0.98 10.22
C ALA A 423 -1.39 1.88 11.09
N TRP A 424 -1.84 1.36 12.24
CA TRP A 424 -2.46 2.20 13.26
C TRP A 424 -1.41 3.08 13.96
N VAL A 425 -1.79 4.32 14.27
CA VAL A 425 -1.01 5.23 15.11
C VAL A 425 -1.67 5.30 16.48
N PRO A 426 -0.91 5.05 17.55
CA PRO A 426 0.53 4.79 17.64
C PRO A 426 0.91 3.45 16.98
N THR A 427 2.11 3.40 16.39
CA THR A 427 2.63 2.25 15.67
C THR A 427 3.16 1.19 16.62
N LEU A 428 2.21 0.56 17.34
CA LEU A 428 2.46 -0.44 18.36
C LEU A 428 1.99 -1.83 17.90
N THR A 429 2.76 -2.86 18.24
CA THR A 429 2.46 -4.24 17.89
C THR A 429 1.08 -4.67 18.40
N SER A 430 0.76 -4.38 19.67
CA SER A 430 -0.51 -4.76 20.27
C SER A 430 -1.71 -4.05 19.64
N VAL A 431 -1.53 -2.88 19.07
CA VAL A 431 -2.58 -2.10 18.37
C VAL A 431 -2.79 -2.64 16.95
N SER A 432 -1.72 -2.65 16.16
CA SER A 432 -1.82 -2.96 14.73
C SER A 432 -2.03 -4.46 14.45
N ARG A 433 -1.37 -5.37 15.16
CA ARG A 433 -1.55 -6.82 14.95
C ARG A 433 -2.95 -7.30 15.31
N GLN A 434 -3.51 -6.85 16.44
CA GLN A 434 -4.90 -7.15 16.77
C GLN A 434 -5.85 -6.61 15.69
N ALA A 435 -5.60 -5.40 15.17
CA ALA A 435 -6.39 -4.84 14.09
C ALA A 435 -6.28 -5.67 12.79
N ILE A 436 -5.08 -6.16 12.42
CA ILE A 436 -4.89 -7.07 11.28
C ILE A 436 -5.75 -8.32 11.45
N PHE A 437 -5.62 -9.04 12.57
CA PHE A 437 -6.25 -10.34 12.76
C PHE A 437 -7.75 -10.28 13.07
N SER A 438 -8.23 -9.15 13.64
CA SER A 438 -9.65 -8.94 13.89
C SER A 438 -10.41 -8.32 12.73
N GLY A 439 -9.73 -7.55 11.86
CA GLY A 439 -10.36 -6.70 10.86
C GLY A 439 -11.13 -5.51 11.44
N HIS A 440 -10.86 -5.14 12.70
CA HIS A 440 -11.58 -4.08 13.43
C HIS A 440 -10.67 -2.94 13.88
N PHE A 441 -11.30 -1.84 14.26
CA PHE A 441 -10.63 -0.70 14.86
C PHE A 441 -10.14 -1.02 16.28
N PRO A 442 -9.07 -0.38 16.77
CA PRO A 442 -8.57 -0.59 18.12
C PRO A 442 -9.59 -0.35 19.24
N SER A 443 -10.55 0.56 19.06
CA SER A 443 -11.63 0.81 20.02
C SER A 443 -12.50 -0.42 20.30
N VAL A 444 -12.61 -1.35 19.36
CA VAL A 444 -13.40 -2.61 19.52
C VAL A 444 -12.74 -3.56 20.52
N PHE A 445 -11.42 -3.55 20.58
CA PHE A 445 -10.66 -4.38 21.50
C PHE A 445 -9.94 -3.59 22.62
N SER A 446 -10.57 -2.50 23.08
CA SER A 446 -10.04 -1.62 24.13
C SER A 446 -9.54 -2.37 25.37
N GLN A 447 -10.26 -3.41 25.83
CA GLN A 447 -9.87 -4.23 26.97
C GLN A 447 -8.60 -5.06 26.78
N SER A 448 -8.18 -5.30 25.54
CA SER A 448 -6.96 -6.06 25.21
C SER A 448 -5.94 -5.26 24.41
N ILE A 449 -6.12 -3.93 24.30
CA ILE A 449 -5.28 -3.07 23.45
C ILE A 449 -3.78 -3.10 23.82
N HIS A 450 -3.45 -3.50 25.04
CA HIS A 450 -2.07 -3.59 25.54
C HIS A 450 -1.45 -4.99 25.43
N THR A 451 -2.08 -5.94 24.74
CA THR A 451 -1.59 -7.31 24.67
C THR A 451 -1.94 -7.98 23.34
N THR A 452 -1.09 -8.90 22.91
CA THR A 452 -1.30 -9.73 21.71
C THR A 452 -1.90 -11.12 22.04
N ALA A 453 -2.37 -11.34 23.27
CA ALA A 453 -2.83 -12.66 23.71
C ALA A 453 -4.12 -13.13 23.02
N LYS A 454 -4.95 -12.20 22.50
CA LYS A 454 -6.24 -12.52 21.88
C LYS A 454 -6.20 -12.66 20.35
N GLU A 455 -5.05 -12.48 19.70
CA GLU A 455 -4.91 -12.51 18.24
C GLU A 455 -5.47 -13.78 17.60
N GLU A 456 -5.12 -14.96 18.14
CA GLU A 456 -5.65 -16.23 17.63
C GLU A 456 -7.17 -16.31 17.68
N ASN A 457 -7.76 -15.81 18.76
CA ASN A 457 -9.21 -15.82 18.91
C ASN A 457 -9.87 -14.85 17.92
N TYR A 458 -9.31 -13.65 17.72
CA TYR A 458 -9.80 -12.69 16.74
C TYR A 458 -9.71 -13.24 15.33
N TRP A 459 -8.57 -13.83 14.95
CA TRP A 459 -8.37 -14.48 13.67
C TRP A 459 -9.41 -15.55 13.38
N LYS A 460 -9.62 -16.48 14.33
CA LYS A 460 -10.60 -17.55 14.18
C LYS A 460 -12.04 -17.03 14.12
N THR A 461 -12.37 -16.02 14.93
CA THR A 461 -13.71 -15.41 14.95
C THR A 461 -13.99 -14.64 13.68
N PHE A 462 -13.02 -13.87 13.18
CA PHE A 462 -13.16 -13.15 11.90
C PHE A 462 -13.53 -14.11 10.76
N TRP A 463 -12.79 -15.20 10.61
CA TRP A 463 -13.05 -16.16 9.53
C TRP A 463 -14.33 -16.96 9.73
N GLU A 464 -14.73 -17.26 10.96
CA GLU A 464 -16.03 -17.88 11.25
C GLU A 464 -17.18 -16.98 10.82
N ASN A 465 -17.12 -15.70 11.11
CA ASN A 465 -18.10 -14.70 10.66
C ASN A 465 -18.14 -14.56 9.13
N ASN A 466 -17.05 -14.90 8.46
CA ASN A 466 -16.95 -14.94 6.99
C ASN A 466 -17.12 -16.35 6.39
N GLY A 467 -17.82 -17.24 7.10
CA GLY A 467 -18.26 -18.54 6.58
C GLY A 467 -17.19 -19.65 6.58
N VAL A 468 -16.08 -19.49 7.29
CA VAL A 468 -15.05 -20.53 7.44
C VAL A 468 -15.01 -21.05 8.87
N LEU A 469 -15.42 -22.31 9.09
CA LEU A 469 -15.44 -22.91 10.42
C LEU A 469 -14.06 -22.86 11.08
N LYS A 470 -14.02 -22.60 12.40
CA LYS A 470 -12.78 -22.47 13.21
C LYS A 470 -11.80 -23.63 13.05
N GLN A 471 -12.30 -24.85 12.84
CA GLN A 471 -11.48 -26.05 12.64
C GLN A 471 -10.64 -26.02 11.35
N TYR A 472 -10.99 -25.17 10.38
CA TYR A 472 -10.27 -24.96 9.12
C TYR A 472 -9.34 -23.75 9.17
N VAL A 473 -9.31 -23.05 10.29
CA VAL A 473 -8.49 -21.86 10.52
C VAL A 473 -7.38 -22.19 11.51
N SER A 474 -6.14 -21.95 11.11
CA SER A 474 -4.96 -22.14 11.94
C SER A 474 -4.27 -20.81 12.20
N TYR A 475 -3.64 -20.69 13.36
CA TYR A 475 -2.84 -19.54 13.76
C TYR A 475 -1.56 -20.00 14.45
N GLN A 476 -0.45 -19.33 14.16
CA GLN A 476 0.84 -19.62 14.76
C GLN A 476 1.66 -18.33 14.95
N LYS A 477 2.34 -18.18 16.09
CA LYS A 477 3.25 -17.06 16.36
C LYS A 477 4.60 -17.51 16.86
N GLY A 478 5.58 -16.60 16.89
CA GLY A 478 6.92 -16.88 17.37
C GLY A 478 7.80 -17.60 16.35
N LEU A 479 7.48 -17.46 15.07
CA LEU A 479 8.23 -18.08 13.97
C LEU A 479 9.52 -17.29 13.64
N GLY A 480 10.44 -17.96 12.91
CA GLY A 480 11.67 -17.33 12.40
C GLY A 480 12.81 -17.24 13.41
N LYS A 481 12.71 -17.91 14.58
CA LYS A 481 13.75 -17.86 15.64
C LYS A 481 14.99 -18.66 15.28
N ASP A 482 14.77 -19.84 14.73
CA ASP A 482 15.81 -20.82 14.41
C ASP A 482 15.84 -21.10 12.90
N ARG A 483 16.64 -22.11 12.49
CA ARG A 483 16.56 -22.62 11.13
C ARG A 483 15.20 -23.25 10.87
N TYR A 484 14.74 -23.18 9.62
CA TYR A 484 13.48 -23.78 9.23
C TYR A 484 13.42 -25.27 9.53
N LYS A 485 12.38 -25.69 10.24
CA LYS A 485 12.10 -27.08 10.54
C LYS A 485 10.67 -27.41 10.16
N LYS A 486 10.51 -28.32 9.22
CA LYS A 486 9.21 -28.72 8.67
C LYS A 486 8.22 -29.18 9.75
N GLU A 487 8.69 -29.79 10.81
CA GLU A 487 7.91 -30.36 11.90
C GLU A 487 7.29 -29.27 12.79
N GLU A 488 7.98 -28.15 12.98
CA GLU A 488 7.52 -27.05 13.82
C GLU A 488 6.39 -26.25 13.17
N ILE A 489 6.25 -26.34 11.84
CA ILE A 489 5.24 -25.60 11.07
C ILE A 489 4.23 -26.57 10.46
N ALA A 490 3.94 -27.67 11.13
CA ALA A 490 3.01 -28.69 10.66
C ALA A 490 1.53 -28.26 10.64
N ALA A 491 1.20 -27.12 11.27
CA ALA A 491 -0.19 -26.69 11.44
C ALA A 491 -0.93 -26.51 10.11
N PHE A 492 -0.32 -25.88 9.08
CA PHE A 492 -0.95 -25.67 7.78
C PHE A 492 -0.96 -26.92 6.88
N ARG A 493 -0.13 -27.94 7.21
CA ARG A 493 -0.02 -29.16 6.39
C ARG A 493 -1.21 -30.10 6.52
N ARG A 494 -2.05 -29.90 7.53
CA ARG A 494 -3.29 -30.64 7.62
C ARG A 494 -4.17 -30.31 6.42
N PRO A 495 -4.62 -31.31 5.63
CA PRO A 495 -5.41 -31.06 4.41
C PRO A 495 -6.67 -30.24 4.65
N SER A 496 -7.23 -30.32 5.87
CA SER A 496 -8.43 -29.57 6.27
C SER A 496 -8.20 -28.07 6.46
N ILE A 497 -6.97 -27.61 6.70
CA ILE A 497 -6.71 -26.18 6.92
C ILE A 497 -6.84 -25.42 5.62
N LYS A 498 -7.72 -24.42 5.63
CA LYS A 498 -8.00 -23.52 4.51
C LYS A 498 -7.41 -22.13 4.73
N ILE A 499 -7.29 -21.71 5.98
CA ILE A 499 -6.82 -20.38 6.37
C ILE A 499 -5.68 -20.55 7.38
N TYR A 500 -4.56 -19.96 7.07
CA TYR A 500 -3.37 -19.96 7.91
C TYR A 500 -2.92 -18.53 8.22
N GLY A 501 -2.88 -18.17 9.49
CA GLY A 501 -2.30 -16.91 9.99
C GLY A 501 -1.01 -17.20 10.73
N ALA A 502 0.05 -16.44 10.46
CA ALA A 502 1.31 -16.62 11.15
C ALA A 502 2.01 -15.29 11.45
N VAL A 503 2.75 -15.25 12.57
CA VAL A 503 3.60 -14.14 12.97
C VAL A 503 5.06 -14.59 13.02
N ILE A 504 5.92 -13.84 12.31
CA ILE A 504 7.36 -14.06 12.21
C ILE A 504 8.05 -12.92 12.98
N ASP A 505 8.65 -13.24 14.13
CA ASP A 505 9.21 -12.26 15.09
C ASP A 505 10.69 -11.92 14.82
N SER A 506 11.26 -12.34 13.70
CA SER A 506 12.71 -12.20 13.45
C SER A 506 13.17 -10.75 13.47
N ILE A 507 12.43 -9.86 12.77
CA ILE A 507 12.83 -8.45 12.64
C ILE A 507 12.68 -7.72 13.97
N ASP A 508 11.58 -7.94 14.71
CA ASP A 508 11.41 -7.35 16.03
C ASP A 508 12.56 -7.74 16.98
N ARG A 509 13.02 -9.00 16.95
CA ARG A 509 14.20 -9.43 17.71
C ARG A 509 15.48 -8.72 17.26
N PHE A 510 15.66 -8.45 15.96
CA PHE A 510 16.82 -7.70 15.48
C PHE A 510 16.76 -6.23 15.94
N ILE A 511 15.57 -5.62 15.97
CA ILE A 511 15.35 -4.29 16.55
C ILE A 511 15.79 -4.28 18.02
N HIS A 512 15.40 -5.27 18.80
CA HIS A 512 15.83 -5.43 20.19
C HIS A 512 17.34 -5.58 20.37
N GLY A 513 18.02 -6.19 19.41
CA GLY A 513 19.48 -6.39 19.38
C GLY A 513 20.28 -5.26 18.74
N ALA A 514 19.67 -4.28 18.08
CA ALA A 514 20.32 -3.27 17.26
C ALA A 514 20.99 -2.16 18.08
N VAL A 515 22.02 -2.48 18.84
CA VAL A 515 22.78 -1.54 19.68
C VAL A 515 23.52 -0.48 18.84
N GLN A 516 23.88 -0.80 17.60
CA GLN A 516 24.61 0.09 16.68
C GLN A 516 23.70 0.69 15.59
N GLY A 517 22.39 0.78 15.85
CA GLY A 517 21.44 1.36 14.93
C GLY A 517 21.06 0.44 13.77
N GLU A 518 20.55 1.04 12.72
CA GLU A 518 19.93 0.32 11.58
C GLU A 518 20.92 -0.54 10.78
N LYS A 519 22.20 -0.16 10.72
CA LYS A 519 23.25 -0.99 10.07
C LYS A 519 23.40 -2.35 10.75
N SER A 520 23.33 -2.37 12.08
CA SER A 520 23.37 -3.62 12.84
C SER A 520 22.15 -4.49 12.54
N LEU A 521 20.95 -3.89 12.52
CA LEU A 521 19.72 -4.58 12.15
C LEU A 521 19.80 -5.17 10.75
N MET A 522 20.28 -4.43 9.76
CA MET A 522 20.42 -4.93 8.38
C MET A 522 21.45 -6.06 8.25
N SER A 523 22.48 -6.05 9.07
CA SER A 523 23.47 -7.14 9.13
C SER A 523 22.86 -8.42 9.71
N GLU A 524 22.10 -8.32 10.80
CA GLU A 524 21.34 -9.45 11.37
C GLU A 524 20.31 -10.01 10.40
N LEU A 525 19.58 -9.13 9.71
CA LEU A 525 18.65 -9.52 8.65
C LEU A 525 19.35 -10.32 7.55
N GLN A 526 20.51 -9.85 7.09
CA GLN A 526 21.30 -10.55 6.06
C GLN A 526 21.72 -11.95 6.51
N LEU A 527 22.18 -12.10 7.76
CA LEU A 527 22.54 -13.40 8.34
C LEU A 527 21.32 -14.35 8.42
N TRP A 528 20.17 -13.80 8.80
CA TRP A 528 18.93 -14.58 8.84
C TRP A 528 18.47 -15.03 7.44
N LEU A 529 18.57 -14.17 6.43
CA LEU A 529 18.24 -14.52 5.04
C LEU A 529 19.10 -15.69 4.50
N HIS A 530 20.37 -15.79 4.91
CA HIS A 530 21.24 -16.92 4.58
C HIS A 530 20.79 -18.26 5.19
N THR A 531 19.86 -18.25 6.15
CA THR A 531 19.28 -19.50 6.68
C THR A 531 18.22 -20.11 5.79
N ASP A 532 17.79 -19.41 4.73
CA ASP A 532 16.70 -19.75 3.82
C ASP A 532 15.34 -19.98 4.50
N TYR A 533 15.18 -19.52 5.76
CA TYR A 533 13.97 -19.77 6.54
C TYR A 533 12.70 -19.35 5.78
N LEU A 534 12.66 -18.09 5.34
CA LEU A 534 11.47 -17.55 4.68
C LEU A 534 11.23 -18.21 3.32
N ALA A 535 12.26 -18.41 2.52
CA ALA A 535 12.15 -19.09 1.22
C ALA A 535 11.60 -20.52 1.35
N GLN A 536 12.07 -21.30 2.33
CA GLN A 536 11.57 -22.64 2.60
C GLN A 536 10.12 -22.65 3.10
N LEU A 537 9.73 -21.69 3.96
CA LEU A 537 8.35 -21.53 4.41
C LEU A 537 7.41 -21.20 3.27
N LEU A 538 7.80 -20.27 2.39
CA LEU A 538 7.00 -19.89 1.21
C LEU A 538 6.85 -21.05 0.24
N ALA A 539 7.93 -21.81 -0.02
CA ALA A 539 7.88 -23.00 -0.87
C ALA A 539 6.92 -24.07 -0.31
N ASP A 540 7.00 -24.36 0.99
CA ASP A 540 6.13 -25.34 1.63
C ASP A 540 4.65 -24.92 1.64
N LEU A 541 4.36 -23.62 1.84
CA LEU A 541 3.00 -23.06 1.73
C LEU A 541 2.46 -23.14 0.29
N HIS A 542 3.32 -22.85 -0.68
CA HIS A 542 2.97 -22.98 -2.09
C HIS A 542 2.67 -24.44 -2.47
N ASP A 543 3.48 -25.40 -2.03
CA ASP A 543 3.25 -26.83 -2.24
C ASP A 543 1.93 -27.29 -1.60
N ALA A 544 1.56 -26.71 -0.46
CA ALA A 544 0.29 -26.93 0.20
C ALA A 544 -0.89 -26.18 -0.44
N LYS A 545 -0.65 -25.48 -1.60
CA LYS A 545 -1.64 -24.76 -2.41
C LYS A 545 -2.28 -23.56 -1.72
N PHE A 546 -1.51 -22.83 -0.93
CA PHE A 546 -1.95 -21.56 -0.39
C PHE A 546 -1.64 -20.39 -1.35
N THR A 547 -2.58 -19.48 -1.48
CA THR A 547 -2.31 -18.11 -1.93
C THR A 547 -1.70 -17.37 -0.75
N ILE A 548 -0.47 -16.87 -0.92
CA ILE A 548 0.35 -16.37 0.18
C ILE A 548 0.38 -14.85 0.15
N TYR A 549 0.12 -14.25 1.31
CA TYR A 549 0.25 -12.82 1.54
C TYR A 549 1.22 -12.56 2.69
N ILE A 550 2.05 -11.52 2.53
CA ILE A 550 3.00 -11.05 3.55
C ILE A 550 2.67 -9.60 3.88
N THR A 551 2.72 -9.23 5.14
CA THR A 551 2.58 -7.84 5.59
C THR A 551 3.38 -7.60 6.87
N SER A 552 3.32 -6.38 7.39
CA SER A 552 3.79 -6.01 8.71
C SER A 552 2.68 -5.32 9.49
N ASP A 553 2.82 -5.26 10.79
CA ASP A 553 1.94 -4.51 11.70
C ASP A 553 2.37 -3.05 11.81
N HIS A 554 3.66 -2.76 11.80
CA HIS A 554 4.29 -1.45 11.71
C HIS A 554 5.72 -1.58 11.19
N GLY A 555 6.33 -0.45 10.84
CA GLY A 555 7.76 -0.39 10.56
C GLY A 555 8.57 0.06 11.77
N ASN A 556 9.79 0.52 11.50
CA ASN A 556 10.72 0.99 12.51
C ASN A 556 11.60 2.11 11.94
N THR A 557 12.21 2.91 12.82
CA THR A 557 13.13 3.98 12.43
C THR A 557 14.23 4.16 13.45
N GLU A 558 15.43 4.58 13.01
CA GLU A 558 16.51 4.97 13.88
C GLU A 558 16.20 6.29 14.56
N SER A 559 16.46 6.39 15.86
CA SER A 559 16.11 7.53 16.67
C SER A 559 17.16 7.83 17.74
N VAL A 560 17.22 9.10 18.16
CA VAL A 560 18.11 9.58 19.22
C VAL A 560 17.27 9.99 20.43
N GLY A 561 17.68 9.57 21.62
CA GLY A 561 17.03 9.88 22.87
C GLY A 561 17.03 11.38 23.21
N ILE A 562 15.85 11.91 23.56
CA ILE A 562 15.65 13.31 24.01
C ILE A 562 15.50 13.43 25.53
N GLY A 563 15.45 12.30 26.23
CA GLY A 563 15.24 12.18 27.67
C GLY A 563 14.12 11.22 27.98
N ARG A 564 14.23 10.51 29.10
CA ARG A 564 13.16 9.63 29.58
C ARG A 564 12.03 10.47 30.18
N ILE A 565 10.80 10.09 29.84
CA ILE A 565 9.60 10.62 30.46
C ILE A 565 9.25 9.68 31.61
N SER A 566 9.11 10.21 32.83
CA SER A 566 8.70 9.45 34.00
C SER A 566 7.20 9.28 34.10
N GLU A 567 6.44 10.14 33.43
CA GLU A 567 4.97 10.18 33.42
C GLU A 567 4.42 9.38 32.21
N GLY A 568 3.22 8.85 32.34
CA GLY A 568 2.62 7.97 31.34
C GLY A 568 3.15 6.53 31.42
N VAL A 569 2.55 5.65 30.63
CA VAL A 569 2.92 4.23 30.56
C VAL A 569 3.70 3.96 29.30
N LEU A 570 4.79 3.19 29.41
CA LEU A 570 5.44 2.56 28.27
C LEU A 570 4.51 1.46 27.78
N ALA A 571 3.94 1.64 26.58
CA ALA A 571 2.93 0.73 26.05
C ALA A 571 3.50 -0.65 25.70
N GLU A 572 4.72 -0.68 25.19
CA GLU A 572 5.42 -1.91 24.78
C GLU A 572 6.93 -1.76 24.99
N GLN A 573 7.61 -2.89 25.13
CA GLN A 573 9.07 -2.93 25.04
C GLN A 573 9.46 -2.52 23.59
N LYS A 574 10.40 -1.55 23.45
CA LYS A 574 10.77 -0.91 22.17
C LYS A 574 9.74 0.04 21.54
N GLY A 575 8.60 0.26 22.17
CA GLY A 575 7.69 1.39 21.85
C GLY A 575 8.15 2.70 22.47
N GLU A 576 9.46 3.00 22.43
CA GLU A 576 10.04 4.18 23.10
C GLU A 576 9.76 5.49 22.39
N ARG A 577 9.11 5.44 21.24
CA ARG A 577 8.67 6.63 20.51
C ARG A 577 7.25 7.09 20.86
N VAL A 578 6.63 6.47 21.86
CA VAL A 578 5.31 6.87 22.36
C VAL A 578 5.21 6.73 23.88
N ARG A 579 4.35 7.55 24.50
CA ARG A 579 3.82 7.38 25.84
C ARG A 579 2.31 7.43 25.81
N ILE A 580 1.68 6.50 26.53
CA ILE A 580 0.22 6.40 26.61
C ILE A 580 -0.25 6.91 27.97
N TYR A 581 -1.31 7.70 27.93
CA TYR A 581 -1.99 8.28 29.11
C TYR A 581 -3.45 7.86 29.08
N ASP A 582 -4.01 7.59 30.22
CA ASP A 582 -5.43 7.34 30.48
C ASP A 582 -6.16 8.60 31.01
N ASP A 583 -5.40 9.63 31.35
CA ASP A 583 -5.90 10.93 31.84
C ASP A 583 -5.52 12.05 30.87
N VAL A 584 -6.55 12.80 30.43
CA VAL A 584 -6.39 13.89 29.46
C VAL A 584 -5.58 15.07 30.01
N VAL A 585 -5.68 15.35 31.34
CA VAL A 585 -4.98 16.50 31.96
C VAL A 585 -3.49 16.19 32.05
N LEU A 586 -3.13 14.97 32.46
CA LEU A 586 -1.73 14.52 32.49
C LEU A 586 -1.11 14.52 31.10
N TRP A 587 -1.86 14.05 30.10
CA TRP A 587 -1.42 14.06 28.70
C TRP A 587 -1.18 15.47 28.17
N GLN A 588 -2.13 16.41 28.43
CA GLN A 588 -1.97 17.80 28.00
C GLN A 588 -0.83 18.52 28.71
N ASP A 589 -0.60 18.22 29.98
CA ASP A 589 0.53 18.77 30.73
C ASP A 589 1.88 18.22 30.20
N ALA A 590 1.95 16.93 29.95
CA ALA A 590 3.12 16.31 29.32
C ALA A 590 3.41 16.90 27.92
N ALA A 591 2.39 17.08 27.10
CA ALA A 591 2.52 17.68 25.76
C ALA A 591 3.06 19.13 25.80
N LYS A 592 2.79 19.88 26.86
CA LYS A 592 3.33 21.25 27.02
C LYS A 592 4.79 21.26 27.50
N LYS A 593 5.19 20.26 28.27
CA LYS A 593 6.54 20.19 28.89
C LYS A 593 7.56 19.50 27.98
N ILE A 594 7.13 18.66 27.09
CA ILE A 594 7.95 17.77 26.30
C ILE A 594 7.70 18.09 24.82
N ASN A 595 8.80 18.09 24.03
CA ASN A 595 8.69 18.21 22.58
C ASN A 595 8.11 16.91 22.00
N GLY A 596 6.80 16.73 22.10
CA GLY A 596 6.06 15.57 21.61
C GLY A 596 4.82 15.99 20.82
N ILE A 597 4.34 15.10 19.97
CA ILE A 597 3.16 15.30 19.12
C ILE A 597 1.97 14.69 19.85
N PRO A 598 1.00 15.50 20.32
CA PRO A 598 -0.21 14.99 20.95
C PRO A 598 -1.07 14.31 19.88
N TRP A 599 -1.48 13.07 20.16
CA TRP A 599 -2.26 12.26 19.24
C TRP A 599 -3.46 11.63 19.93
N GLN A 600 -4.65 11.96 19.43
CA GLN A 600 -5.91 11.33 19.76
C GLN A 600 -6.57 10.87 18.46
N GLY A 601 -6.09 9.75 17.91
CA GLY A 601 -6.48 9.27 16.59
C GLY A 601 -7.91 8.72 16.55
N ALA A 602 -8.58 8.88 15.42
CA ALA A 602 -9.85 8.21 15.16
C ALA A 602 -9.67 6.68 15.28
N GLY A 603 -10.66 6.00 15.83
CA GLY A 603 -10.65 4.54 15.97
C GLY A 603 -9.91 4.00 17.20
N LEU A 604 -9.27 4.85 18.00
CA LEU A 604 -8.71 4.50 19.32
C LEU A 604 -9.80 4.57 20.41
N PRO A 605 -9.62 3.89 21.56
CA PRO A 605 -10.48 4.10 22.73
C PRO A 605 -10.49 5.55 23.21
N LYS A 606 -11.59 6.02 23.83
CA LYS A 606 -11.77 7.41 24.26
C LYS A 606 -10.73 7.89 25.28
N ASP A 607 -10.28 7.00 26.13
CA ASP A 607 -9.30 7.19 27.22
C ASP A 607 -7.88 6.76 26.83
N TYR A 608 -7.59 6.72 25.52
CA TYR A 608 -6.29 6.32 25.01
C TYR A 608 -5.58 7.52 24.35
N TYR A 609 -4.83 8.26 25.16
CA TYR A 609 -4.14 9.47 24.74
C TYR A 609 -2.65 9.17 24.49
N ALA A 610 -2.19 9.37 23.26
CA ALA A 610 -0.80 9.13 22.93
C ALA A 610 -0.01 10.43 22.82
N LEU A 611 1.21 10.45 23.34
CA LEU A 611 2.22 11.47 23.10
C LEU A 611 3.32 10.81 22.26
N LEU A 612 3.44 11.23 21.00
CA LEU A 612 4.35 10.66 20.01
C LEU A 612 5.66 11.47 19.98
N ALA A 613 6.78 10.78 19.77
CA ALA A 613 8.07 11.45 19.56
C ALA A 613 8.17 11.98 18.12
N PRO A 614 8.74 13.17 17.89
CA PRO A 614 9.05 13.68 16.56
C PRO A 614 9.97 12.73 15.77
N TYR A 615 10.04 12.92 14.47
CA TYR A 615 10.94 12.13 13.61
C TYR A 615 12.40 12.14 14.12
N GLY A 616 13.04 10.98 14.10
CA GLY A 616 14.41 10.80 14.55
C GLY A 616 14.64 10.92 16.06
N GLN A 617 13.57 11.02 16.87
CA GLN A 617 13.64 11.19 18.33
C GLN A 617 12.91 10.04 19.07
N ALA A 618 13.35 9.77 20.30
CA ALA A 618 12.73 8.77 21.18
C ALA A 618 12.79 9.20 22.66
N PHE A 619 11.86 8.69 23.47
CA PHE A 619 11.76 8.97 24.90
C PHE A 619 12.66 8.02 25.74
N VAL A 620 13.95 7.96 25.39
CA VAL A 620 15.00 7.22 26.07
C VAL A 620 16.07 8.15 26.59
N HIS A 621 17.15 7.65 27.18
CA HIS A 621 18.24 8.50 27.69
C HIS A 621 18.74 9.44 26.60
N LYS A 622 19.06 10.67 27.01
CA LYS A 622 19.57 11.70 26.09
C LYS A 622 20.79 11.19 25.35
N ASN A 623 20.79 11.38 24.01
CA ASN A 623 21.82 10.94 23.06
C ASN A 623 21.97 9.41 22.92
N GLU A 624 21.13 8.60 23.52
CA GLU A 624 21.06 7.14 23.26
C GLU A 624 20.53 6.93 21.84
N ARG A 625 21.24 6.14 21.01
CA ARG A 625 20.77 5.74 19.68
C ARG A 625 20.07 4.42 19.76
N ILE A 626 18.89 4.33 19.18
CA ILE A 626 18.09 3.11 19.13
C ILE A 626 17.37 2.98 17.79
N VAL A 627 17.00 1.77 17.42
CA VAL A 627 15.96 1.52 16.43
C VAL A 627 14.68 1.21 17.20
N SER A 628 13.61 1.93 16.90
CA SER A 628 12.36 1.84 17.67
C SER A 628 11.16 2.19 16.81
N HIS A 629 9.97 2.09 17.39
CA HIS A 629 8.67 2.40 16.80
C HIS A 629 7.74 3.02 17.83
N GLY A 630 6.51 3.34 17.43
CA GLY A 630 5.47 3.90 18.30
C GLY A 630 4.94 5.26 17.84
N SER A 631 5.58 5.91 16.88
CA SER A 631 5.23 7.27 16.46
C SER A 631 4.55 7.32 15.08
N ILE A 632 4.73 8.43 14.38
CA ILE A 632 3.99 8.80 13.16
C ILE A 632 4.90 8.95 11.94
N SER A 633 6.17 8.53 12.00
CA SER A 633 7.06 8.63 10.84
C SER A 633 6.57 7.72 9.69
N ILE A 634 6.85 8.14 8.45
CA ILE A 634 6.39 7.42 7.26
C ILE A 634 6.94 5.98 7.25
N GLU A 635 8.15 5.75 7.75
CA GLU A 635 8.81 4.45 7.85
C GLU A 635 8.16 3.51 8.86
N GLU A 636 7.48 4.07 9.87
CA GLU A 636 6.72 3.30 10.87
C GLU A 636 5.30 3.02 10.43
N VAL A 637 4.68 4.00 9.77
CA VAL A 637 3.24 4.01 9.44
C VAL A 637 2.94 3.28 8.14
N ILE A 638 3.76 3.44 7.11
CA ILE A 638 3.51 2.78 5.82
C ILE A 638 4.29 1.47 5.77
N VAL A 639 3.55 0.37 5.72
CA VAL A 639 4.09 -0.98 5.69
C VAL A 639 3.71 -1.72 4.41
N PRO A 640 4.53 -2.70 3.97
CA PRO A 640 4.25 -3.45 2.76
C PRO A 640 3.09 -4.44 2.95
N PHE A 641 2.26 -4.58 1.91
CA PHE A 641 1.30 -5.65 1.74
C PHE A 641 1.56 -6.34 0.40
N ILE A 642 1.93 -7.60 0.43
CA ILE A 642 2.55 -8.32 -0.66
C ILE A 642 1.76 -9.58 -0.94
N ARG A 643 1.48 -9.87 -2.20
CA ARG A 643 1.05 -11.17 -2.67
C ARG A 643 2.23 -11.89 -3.31
N VAL A 644 2.56 -13.09 -2.82
CA VAL A 644 3.58 -13.94 -3.42
C VAL A 644 2.98 -14.64 -4.64
N ILE A 645 3.65 -14.49 -5.79
CA ILE A 645 3.26 -15.16 -7.02
C ILE A 645 4.18 -16.35 -7.20
N ALA A 646 3.60 -17.50 -7.44
CA ALA A 646 4.37 -18.70 -7.70
C ALA A 646 4.97 -18.68 -9.11
N HIS A 647 6.09 -19.34 -9.26
CA HIS A 647 6.73 -19.66 -10.55
C HIS A 647 5.93 -20.65 -11.38
#